data_9a2d704e8cef29a675bd48a05d49d154
#
_entry.id   9a2d704e8cef29a675bd48a05d49d154
#
_cell.length_a   1.000
_cell.length_b   1.000
_cell.length_c   1.000
_cell.angle_alpha   90.00
_cell.angle_beta   90.00
_cell.angle_gamma   90.00
#
_symmetry.space_group_name_H-M   'P 1'
#
loop_
_entity.id
_entity.type
_entity.pdbx_description
1 polymer ?
#
loop_
_entity_poly.entity_id
_entity_poly.type
_entity_poly.pdbx_seq_one_letter_code
_entity_poly.pdbx_strand_id
1 'polypeptide(L)'
;MTTIGSILQKINSISSLLPAADAIVTELLFDSRRLLQPQKTLFFAIQTEKADGHRFIPELIQKGVRQFIITEPIAKYQNYAQVNFIQVIDAVTAMQEIAAAHRQKFDFPIIGITGSNGKTIVKEWLSTMLSENYHLIANPNSYNSQIGVPYSVWQISRHHNLGIFEAGISQKGEMAQLARIIRPTIGILTNIGAAHSQFFQNEEEKLAEKIQLFSHCQSIIFCNDNPLIDKAFQQFDWRNQQRLSWGRNPVSDYQITQEIVETRQTIVTIHDSDFIIPFVDAASVENALHAVVLLLHLNFTAEQINHKLSLLTPVSMRMEVKEAIKQCIVINDTYSLDINSLRIALGFVQSQIRYRNRTVILSDFAQIGVMSESDFLEINQLLIDNGISKLIAVGENFYKNQHLFTIKKQFFFKETAALLQAIDTISFQQEAVLVKGARHYRFEKIVEILQLKSHRTILSVSLPALVNNLNYYRSFIKPETKVVAMVKAMCYGLGDAELINELQYYNIDYLAVAYTDEGVNLRKKNINLPIIVLGAEAESFEMMINYGLEPEIFNFYSLKEIEKVLSYHADIKEFKIHLKIDTGMHRLGFRQHEIQEVISIIKKNPQLKIASVFSHFAAAEDPQEDAFTQRQIAIFKEITDIITSQFDYRILRHIANSAGISRFPEAQFDMVRVGIGLYGFSSVPQDKPHLQHVATLRTVITHIVEIGEGETVGYNRTYTAPAATKVGIIPIGYADGLAPELGRNVGKVFINNQLVPIIGKICMDMTMINLTGISAQEGDEVIVYGEQNRIDDIAAQIGKIPYHLLTAISKRVPRIYIME
;
A
#
# COMPACT_ATOMS: atom_id res chain seq x y z
N MET A 1 -7.68 -19.38 -19.10
CA MET A 1 -6.33 -18.85 -18.79
C MET A 1 -5.79 -18.15 -20.02
N THR A 2 -5.00 -17.11 -19.87
CA THR A 2 -4.41 -16.38 -21.01
C THR A 2 -3.05 -16.97 -21.33
N THR A 3 -2.84 -17.45 -22.58
CA THR A 3 -1.55 -17.98 -23.03
C THR A 3 -0.82 -16.98 -23.90
N ILE A 4 0.49 -17.12 -24.07
CA ILE A 4 1.28 -16.24 -24.93
C ILE A 4 0.83 -16.32 -26.39
N GLY A 5 0.43 -17.49 -26.86
CA GLY A 5 -0.17 -17.67 -28.21
C GLY A 5 -1.50 -16.95 -28.37
N SER A 6 -2.33 -16.91 -27.30
CA SER A 6 -3.58 -16.13 -27.32
C SER A 6 -3.34 -14.62 -27.25
N ILE A 7 -2.24 -14.18 -26.66
CA ILE A 7 -1.80 -12.78 -26.64
C ILE A 7 -1.35 -12.35 -28.04
N LEU A 8 -0.55 -13.17 -28.72
CA LEU A 8 -0.10 -12.88 -30.08
C LEU A 8 -1.26 -12.56 -31.04
N GLN A 9 -2.41 -13.24 -30.86
CA GLN A 9 -3.62 -12.99 -31.68
C GLN A 9 -4.32 -11.66 -31.38
N LYS A 10 -3.92 -10.96 -30.30
CA LYS A 10 -4.58 -9.73 -29.82
C LYS A 10 -3.76 -8.47 -30.05
N ILE A 11 -2.51 -8.61 -30.49
CA ILE A 11 -1.57 -7.51 -30.67
C ILE A 11 -1.04 -7.47 -32.10
N ASN A 12 -0.67 -6.28 -32.56
CA ASN A 12 -0.02 -6.08 -33.84
C ASN A 12 1.47 -6.41 -33.73
N SER A 13 1.83 -7.67 -34.05
CA SER A 13 3.22 -8.12 -34.01
C SER A 13 3.89 -8.03 -35.38
N ILE A 14 5.20 -7.75 -35.41
CA ILE A 14 6.04 -7.79 -36.63
C ILE A 14 6.48 -9.22 -36.86
N SER A 15 6.96 -9.89 -35.80
CA SER A 15 7.43 -11.27 -35.87
C SER A 15 7.36 -11.93 -34.50
N SER A 16 7.42 -13.25 -34.43
CA SER A 16 7.41 -13.97 -33.15
C SER A 16 8.27 -15.22 -33.19
N LEU A 17 8.85 -15.57 -32.04
CA LEU A 17 9.54 -16.83 -31.75
C LEU A 17 8.86 -17.42 -30.50
N LEU A 18 8.06 -18.49 -30.70
CA LEU A 18 7.23 -19.05 -29.63
C LEU A 18 7.48 -20.55 -29.45
N PRO A 19 8.60 -20.98 -28.85
CA PRO A 19 8.86 -22.39 -28.56
C PRO A 19 7.82 -23.03 -27.61
N ALA A 20 7.14 -22.21 -26.82
CA ALA A 20 6.07 -22.63 -25.90
C ALA A 20 4.86 -21.68 -25.98
N ALA A 21 4.07 -21.78 -27.03
CA ALA A 21 2.92 -20.91 -27.30
C ALA A 21 1.76 -21.08 -26.29
N ASP A 22 1.69 -22.22 -25.61
CA ASP A 22 0.73 -22.56 -24.56
C ASP A 22 1.11 -22.03 -23.17
N ALA A 23 2.31 -21.42 -23.02
CA ALA A 23 2.76 -20.86 -21.77
C ALA A 23 1.77 -19.82 -21.22
N ILE A 24 1.39 -20.00 -19.96
CA ILE A 24 0.39 -19.15 -19.28
C ILE A 24 1.01 -17.82 -18.89
N VAL A 25 0.28 -16.73 -19.13
CA VAL A 25 0.63 -15.38 -18.69
C VAL A 25 -0.41 -14.91 -17.66
N THR A 26 0.06 -14.59 -16.45
CA THR A 26 -0.77 -14.02 -15.38
C THR A 26 -0.30 -12.64 -14.98
N GLU A 27 0.93 -12.27 -15.29
CA GLU A 27 1.55 -11.02 -14.88
C GLU A 27 2.12 -10.25 -16.08
N LEU A 28 1.85 -8.96 -16.15
CA LEU A 28 2.52 -8.02 -17.05
C LEU A 28 3.61 -7.28 -16.27
N LEU A 29 4.82 -7.23 -16.80
CA LEU A 29 5.96 -6.61 -16.13
C LEU A 29 6.66 -5.63 -17.08
N PHE A 30 6.92 -4.41 -16.59
CA PHE A 30 7.67 -3.37 -17.31
C PHE A 30 8.84 -2.81 -16.47
N ASP A 31 8.93 -3.17 -15.19
CA ASP A 31 10.03 -2.84 -14.28
C ASP A 31 10.63 -4.14 -13.73
N SER A 32 11.86 -4.46 -14.15
CA SER A 32 12.57 -5.70 -13.80
C SER A 32 12.73 -5.94 -12.31
N ARG A 33 12.69 -4.88 -11.50
CA ARG A 33 12.78 -4.93 -10.03
C ARG A 33 11.53 -5.52 -9.38
N ARG A 34 10.41 -5.55 -10.10
CA ARG A 34 9.08 -5.99 -9.62
C ARG A 34 8.70 -7.38 -10.09
N LEU A 35 9.67 -8.19 -10.50
CA LEU A 35 9.43 -9.56 -10.95
C LEU A 35 8.91 -10.45 -9.82
N LEU A 36 7.74 -11.09 -10.01
CA LEU A 36 7.07 -11.91 -9.00
C LEU A 36 7.03 -13.39 -9.37
N GLN A 37 6.52 -13.70 -10.54
CA GLN A 37 6.33 -15.06 -11.05
C GLN A 37 7.05 -15.25 -12.38
N PRO A 38 8.36 -15.51 -12.39
CA PRO A 38 9.17 -15.50 -13.59
C PRO A 38 8.58 -16.31 -14.76
N GLN A 39 8.06 -17.50 -14.48
CA GLN A 39 7.53 -18.40 -15.53
C GLN A 39 6.20 -17.94 -16.13
N LYS A 40 5.44 -17.09 -15.44
CA LYS A 40 4.13 -16.57 -15.87
C LYS A 40 4.14 -15.09 -16.22
N THR A 41 5.30 -14.47 -16.09
CA THR A 41 5.48 -13.04 -16.39
C THR A 41 5.72 -12.83 -17.88
N LEU A 42 4.98 -11.90 -18.44
CA LEU A 42 5.25 -11.31 -19.75
C LEU A 42 5.95 -9.96 -19.52
N PHE A 43 7.23 -9.90 -19.86
CA PHE A 43 8.03 -8.68 -19.72
C PHE A 43 7.93 -7.82 -20.96
N PHE A 44 7.70 -6.53 -20.79
CA PHE A 44 7.67 -5.51 -21.83
C PHE A 44 8.98 -4.73 -21.79
N ALA A 45 9.82 -4.90 -22.80
CA ALA A 45 11.06 -4.16 -22.96
C ALA A 45 10.76 -2.75 -23.50
N ILE A 46 10.25 -1.87 -22.62
CA ILE A 46 9.91 -0.49 -22.98
C ILE A 46 11.17 0.32 -23.12
N GLN A 47 11.26 1.06 -24.23
CA GLN A 47 12.33 2.00 -24.51
C GLN A 47 11.84 3.44 -24.34
N THR A 48 12.60 4.25 -23.61
CA THR A 48 12.35 5.68 -23.40
C THR A 48 13.64 6.46 -23.67
N GLU A 49 13.58 7.78 -23.73
CA GLU A 49 14.78 8.63 -23.87
C GLU A 49 15.83 8.41 -22.79
N LYS A 50 15.43 7.98 -21.59
CA LYS A 50 16.29 7.85 -20.40
C LYS A 50 16.62 6.40 -20.03
N ALA A 51 15.88 5.42 -20.54
CA ALA A 51 16.02 4.02 -20.15
C ALA A 51 15.62 3.08 -21.28
N ASP A 52 16.31 1.94 -21.36
CA ASP A 52 16.02 0.86 -22.31
C ASP A 52 15.80 -0.47 -21.57
N GLY A 53 14.57 -0.97 -21.63
CA GLY A 53 14.14 -2.21 -21.00
C GLY A 53 14.82 -3.46 -21.55
N HIS A 54 15.32 -3.43 -22.79
CA HIS A 54 16.00 -4.58 -23.41
C HIS A 54 17.27 -4.98 -22.64
N ARG A 55 17.92 -4.06 -21.94
CA ARG A 55 19.12 -4.33 -21.13
C ARG A 55 18.88 -5.34 -20.00
N PHE A 56 17.64 -5.48 -19.56
CA PHE A 56 17.27 -6.37 -18.45
C PHE A 56 16.89 -7.79 -18.92
N ILE A 57 16.75 -8.03 -20.22
CA ILE A 57 16.33 -9.34 -20.76
C ILE A 57 17.27 -10.47 -20.32
N PRO A 58 18.61 -10.36 -20.43
CA PRO A 58 19.50 -11.44 -20.01
C PRO A 58 19.37 -11.81 -18.53
N GLU A 59 19.30 -10.80 -17.67
CA GLU A 59 19.09 -10.97 -16.23
C GLU A 59 17.73 -11.63 -15.92
N LEU A 60 16.67 -11.18 -16.58
CA LEU A 60 15.32 -11.72 -16.40
C LEU A 60 15.22 -13.18 -16.87
N ILE A 61 15.91 -13.55 -17.95
CA ILE A 61 16.02 -14.95 -18.41
C ILE A 61 16.72 -15.81 -17.36
N GLN A 62 17.81 -15.33 -16.75
CA GLN A 62 18.49 -16.00 -15.66
C GLN A 62 17.59 -16.20 -14.43
N LYS A 63 16.74 -15.21 -14.15
CA LYS A 63 15.70 -15.26 -13.09
C LYS A 63 14.50 -16.15 -13.45
N GLY A 64 14.45 -16.72 -14.66
CA GLY A 64 13.42 -17.68 -15.09
C GLY A 64 12.28 -17.09 -15.90
N VAL A 65 12.30 -15.82 -16.29
CA VAL A 65 11.31 -15.25 -17.22
C VAL A 65 11.48 -15.90 -18.61
N ARG A 66 10.37 -16.25 -19.25
CA ARG A 66 10.35 -16.95 -20.54
C ARG A 66 9.46 -16.29 -21.58
N GLN A 67 8.83 -15.14 -21.30
CA GLN A 67 7.94 -14.44 -22.23
C GLN A 67 8.33 -12.96 -22.28
N PHE A 68 8.59 -12.43 -23.51
CA PHE A 68 9.06 -11.07 -23.73
C PHE A 68 8.34 -10.41 -24.92
N ILE A 69 7.93 -9.17 -24.72
CA ILE A 69 7.57 -8.22 -25.78
C ILE A 69 8.78 -7.31 -26.00
N ILE A 70 9.25 -7.26 -27.24
CA ILE A 70 10.46 -6.53 -27.64
C ILE A 70 10.18 -5.59 -28.80
N THR A 71 10.95 -4.52 -28.92
CA THR A 71 10.93 -3.62 -30.09
C THR A 71 12.17 -3.82 -30.98
N GLU A 72 13.21 -4.46 -30.47
CA GLU A 72 14.40 -4.82 -31.25
C GLU A 72 14.16 -6.03 -32.17
N PRO A 73 14.97 -6.19 -33.24
CA PRO A 73 14.86 -7.33 -34.15
C PRO A 73 15.01 -8.67 -33.45
N ILE A 74 14.08 -9.57 -33.68
CA ILE A 74 14.01 -10.90 -33.04
C ILE A 74 15.27 -11.75 -33.31
N ALA A 75 16.00 -11.47 -34.38
CA ALA A 75 17.25 -12.14 -34.72
C ALA A 75 18.32 -12.04 -33.62
N LYS A 76 18.28 -10.98 -32.77
CA LYS A 76 19.18 -10.84 -31.63
C LYS A 76 18.95 -11.88 -30.53
N TYR A 77 17.80 -12.53 -30.50
CA TYR A 77 17.34 -13.38 -29.41
C TYR A 77 17.23 -14.86 -29.77
N GLN A 78 17.61 -15.25 -31.00
CA GLN A 78 17.53 -16.64 -31.53
C GLN A 78 18.32 -17.67 -30.71
N ASN A 79 19.35 -17.22 -29.97
CA ASN A 79 20.18 -18.09 -29.16
C ASN A 79 19.52 -18.52 -27.80
N TYR A 80 18.36 -17.96 -27.46
CA TYR A 80 17.62 -18.32 -26.24
C TYR A 80 16.57 -19.40 -26.53
N ALA A 81 16.99 -20.67 -26.55
CA ALA A 81 16.23 -21.86 -27.01
C ALA A 81 15.00 -22.07 -26.16
N GLN A 82 14.26 -21.72 -25.55
CA GLN A 82 13.06 -21.96 -24.69
C GLN A 82 12.41 -20.67 -24.21
N VAL A 83 12.71 -19.57 -24.88
CA VAL A 83 12.18 -18.26 -24.52
C VAL A 83 11.27 -17.74 -25.62
N ASN A 84 10.08 -17.33 -25.25
CA ASN A 84 9.13 -16.74 -26.17
C ASN A 84 9.42 -15.26 -26.36
N PHE A 85 9.56 -14.82 -27.60
CA PHE A 85 9.71 -13.42 -27.99
C PHE A 85 8.64 -13.02 -28.99
N ILE A 86 8.03 -11.88 -28.77
CA ILE A 86 7.13 -11.23 -29.72
C ILE A 86 7.69 -9.85 -30.03
N GLN A 87 8.04 -9.62 -31.28
CA GLN A 87 8.50 -8.32 -31.75
C GLN A 87 7.32 -7.45 -32.14
N VAL A 88 7.27 -6.25 -31.61
CA VAL A 88 6.23 -5.24 -31.88
C VAL A 88 6.86 -3.91 -32.28
N ILE A 89 6.08 -3.01 -32.85
CA ILE A 89 6.53 -1.64 -33.16
C ILE A 89 6.71 -0.83 -31.86
N ASP A 90 5.73 -0.96 -30.95
CA ASP A 90 5.72 -0.24 -29.66
C ASP A 90 5.21 -1.16 -28.55
N ALA A 91 6.05 -1.32 -27.51
CA ALA A 91 5.75 -2.20 -26.38
C ALA A 91 4.60 -1.66 -25.49
N VAL A 92 4.43 -0.34 -25.40
CA VAL A 92 3.34 0.29 -24.65
C VAL A 92 2.00 0.03 -25.33
N THR A 93 1.92 0.22 -26.63
CA THR A 93 0.73 -0.09 -27.44
C THR A 93 0.36 -1.57 -27.33
N ALA A 94 1.32 -2.47 -27.38
CA ALA A 94 1.06 -3.90 -27.18
C ALA A 94 0.48 -4.21 -25.79
N MET A 95 0.99 -3.58 -24.76
CA MET A 95 0.46 -3.70 -23.38
C MET A 95 -0.98 -3.20 -23.30
N GLN A 96 -1.28 -2.10 -23.95
CA GLN A 96 -2.62 -1.50 -24.01
C GLN A 96 -3.61 -2.42 -24.74
N GLU A 97 -3.22 -3.01 -25.85
CA GLU A 97 -4.06 -3.96 -26.61
C GLU A 97 -4.37 -5.23 -25.80
N ILE A 98 -3.38 -5.76 -25.07
CA ILE A 98 -3.56 -6.91 -24.18
C ILE A 98 -4.53 -6.58 -23.05
N ALA A 99 -4.34 -5.44 -22.40
CA ALA A 99 -5.19 -5.01 -21.29
C ALA A 99 -6.64 -4.73 -21.74
N ALA A 100 -6.82 -4.10 -22.90
CA ALA A 100 -8.13 -3.86 -23.49
C ALA A 100 -8.85 -5.19 -23.83
N ALA A 101 -8.15 -6.17 -24.40
CA ALA A 101 -8.70 -7.49 -24.65
C ALA A 101 -9.01 -8.28 -23.36
N HIS A 102 -8.24 -8.05 -22.29
CA HIS A 102 -8.52 -8.62 -20.98
C HIS A 102 -9.78 -8.02 -20.37
N ARG A 103 -9.93 -6.67 -20.39
CA ARG A 103 -11.09 -5.95 -19.88
C ARG A 103 -12.42 -6.44 -20.49
N GLN A 104 -12.42 -6.78 -21.77
CA GLN A 104 -13.61 -7.26 -22.48
C GLN A 104 -14.20 -8.57 -21.95
N LYS A 105 -13.46 -9.31 -21.12
CA LYS A 105 -13.93 -10.57 -20.51
C LYS A 105 -14.84 -10.37 -19.29
N PHE A 106 -15.02 -9.13 -18.85
CA PHE A 106 -15.73 -8.79 -17.62
C PHE A 106 -16.82 -7.78 -17.89
N ASP A 107 -18.01 -8.03 -17.33
CA ASP A 107 -19.22 -7.27 -17.60
C ASP A 107 -19.83 -6.66 -16.32
N PHE A 108 -18.98 -6.05 -15.51
CA PHE A 108 -19.41 -5.31 -14.30
C PHE A 108 -19.12 -3.81 -14.47
N PRO A 109 -19.81 -2.94 -13.66
CA PRO A 109 -19.65 -1.51 -13.76
C PRO A 109 -18.22 -1.04 -13.49
N ILE A 110 -17.77 -0.06 -14.27
CA ILE A 110 -16.50 0.63 -14.04
C ILE A 110 -16.71 2.13 -13.99
N ILE A 111 -16.20 2.74 -12.95
CA ILE A 111 -16.14 4.18 -12.75
C ILE A 111 -14.82 4.68 -13.32
N GLY A 112 -14.89 5.54 -14.34
CA GLY A 112 -13.73 6.20 -14.94
C GLY A 112 -13.63 7.64 -14.43
N ILE A 113 -12.51 8.01 -13.82
CA ILE A 113 -12.30 9.33 -13.23
C ILE A 113 -11.23 10.08 -14.00
N THR A 114 -11.53 11.28 -14.47
CA THR A 114 -10.54 12.19 -15.06
C THR A 114 -10.73 13.61 -14.56
N GLY A 115 -9.82 14.48 -14.87
CA GLY A 115 -9.80 15.89 -14.45
C GLY A 115 -8.35 16.38 -14.31
N SER A 116 -8.17 17.64 -13.97
CA SER A 116 -6.85 18.19 -13.70
C SER A 116 -6.37 17.80 -12.31
N ASN A 117 -7.16 18.07 -11.28
CA ASN A 117 -6.87 17.77 -9.88
C ASN A 117 -7.99 16.91 -9.25
N GLY A 118 -7.78 16.37 -8.04
CA GLY A 118 -8.80 15.63 -7.29
C GLY A 118 -9.00 14.16 -7.67
N LYS A 119 -8.57 13.72 -8.86
CA LYS A 119 -8.78 12.33 -9.35
C LYS A 119 -8.47 11.24 -8.32
N THR A 120 -7.27 11.26 -7.76
CA THR A 120 -6.83 10.25 -6.77
C THR A 120 -7.62 10.37 -5.47
N ILE A 121 -7.93 11.60 -5.03
CA ILE A 121 -8.73 11.82 -3.83
C ILE A 121 -10.12 11.21 -4.00
N VAL A 122 -10.81 11.52 -5.10
CA VAL A 122 -12.13 10.97 -5.42
C VAL A 122 -12.07 9.45 -5.55
N LYS A 123 -11.05 8.90 -6.21
CA LYS A 123 -10.84 7.44 -6.31
C LYS A 123 -10.68 6.78 -4.94
N GLU A 124 -9.81 7.29 -4.08
CA GLU A 124 -9.56 6.73 -2.74
C GLU A 124 -10.80 6.83 -1.85
N TRP A 125 -11.47 7.98 -1.87
CA TRP A 125 -12.70 8.17 -1.10
C TRP A 125 -13.84 7.27 -1.58
N LEU A 126 -14.05 7.13 -2.88
CA LEU A 126 -15.01 6.19 -3.44
C LEU A 126 -14.65 4.74 -3.11
N SER A 127 -13.37 4.39 -3.14
CA SER A 127 -12.92 3.07 -2.73
C SER A 127 -13.26 2.81 -1.25
N THR A 128 -13.06 3.79 -0.38
CA THR A 128 -13.44 3.70 1.04
C THR A 128 -14.96 3.56 1.21
N MET A 129 -15.74 4.43 0.55
CA MET A 129 -17.19 4.47 0.70
C MET A 129 -17.92 3.23 0.15
N LEU A 130 -17.36 2.58 -0.89
CA LEU A 130 -18.01 1.48 -1.61
C LEU A 130 -17.48 0.10 -1.22
N SER A 131 -16.38 0.00 -0.47
CA SER A 131 -15.72 -1.27 -0.11
C SER A 131 -16.61 -2.24 0.68
N GLU A 132 -17.54 -1.75 1.48
CA GLU A 132 -18.50 -2.57 2.22
C GLU A 132 -19.54 -3.24 1.31
N ASN A 133 -19.84 -2.62 0.18
CA ASN A 133 -20.91 -3.04 -0.72
C ASN A 133 -20.42 -3.79 -1.95
N TYR A 134 -19.14 -3.64 -2.32
CA TYR A 134 -18.57 -4.16 -3.55
C TYR A 134 -17.18 -4.78 -3.36
N HIS A 135 -16.90 -5.81 -4.13
CA HIS A 135 -15.53 -6.32 -4.31
C HIS A 135 -14.81 -5.44 -5.35
N LEU A 136 -14.09 -4.45 -4.85
CA LEU A 136 -13.51 -3.39 -5.65
C LEU A 136 -12.19 -3.78 -6.30
N ILE A 137 -11.95 -3.22 -7.49
CA ILE A 137 -10.62 -3.06 -8.07
C ILE A 137 -10.40 -1.60 -8.44
N ALA A 138 -9.25 -1.06 -8.07
CA ALA A 138 -8.84 0.30 -8.42
C ALA A 138 -7.37 0.34 -8.84
N ASN A 139 -6.97 1.34 -9.62
CA ASN A 139 -5.54 1.51 -9.87
C ASN A 139 -4.83 1.95 -8.58
N PRO A 140 -3.71 1.28 -8.23
CA PRO A 140 -2.96 1.59 -7.02
C PRO A 140 -2.30 2.96 -7.15
N ASN A 141 -2.23 3.69 -6.05
CA ASN A 141 -1.63 5.03 -6.04
C ASN A 141 -2.16 5.90 -7.21
N SER A 142 -1.27 6.49 -8.00
CA SER A 142 -1.61 7.28 -9.21
C SER A 142 -1.15 6.58 -10.50
N TYR A 143 -1.39 5.26 -10.63
CA TYR A 143 -1.13 4.52 -11.87
C TYR A 143 -2.17 4.86 -12.96
N ASN A 144 -2.21 6.16 -13.32
CA ASN A 144 -3.20 6.73 -14.23
C ASN A 144 -2.66 7.03 -15.65
N SER A 145 -1.39 6.63 -15.92
CA SER A 145 -0.69 6.88 -17.19
C SER A 145 -0.96 5.81 -18.24
N GLN A 146 -0.37 6.00 -19.44
CA GLN A 146 -0.43 5.07 -20.58
C GLN A 146 0.14 3.66 -20.28
N ILE A 147 0.91 3.51 -19.21
CA ILE A 147 1.46 2.22 -18.73
C ILE A 147 0.72 1.77 -17.47
N GLY A 148 0.43 2.70 -16.54
CA GLY A 148 -0.18 2.39 -15.26
C GLY A 148 -1.61 1.87 -15.38
N VAL A 149 -2.42 2.45 -16.27
CA VAL A 149 -3.81 2.01 -16.52
C VAL A 149 -3.88 0.60 -17.09
N PRO A 150 -3.16 0.24 -18.18
CA PRO A 150 -3.16 -1.13 -18.70
C PRO A 150 -2.72 -2.16 -17.66
N TYR A 151 -1.68 -1.85 -16.90
CA TYR A 151 -1.21 -2.68 -15.81
C TYR A 151 -2.30 -2.93 -14.76
N SER A 152 -3.01 -1.88 -14.35
CA SER A 152 -4.08 -1.96 -13.35
C SER A 152 -5.31 -2.71 -13.87
N VAL A 153 -5.70 -2.49 -15.12
CA VAL A 153 -6.82 -3.19 -15.78
C VAL A 153 -6.54 -4.69 -15.94
N TRP A 154 -5.28 -5.08 -16.16
CA TRP A 154 -4.89 -6.48 -16.21
C TRP A 154 -5.15 -7.24 -14.89
N GLN A 155 -5.17 -6.55 -13.75
CA GLN A 155 -5.46 -7.14 -12.44
C GLN A 155 -6.95 -7.47 -12.22
N ILE A 156 -7.84 -7.08 -13.11
CA ILE A 156 -9.27 -7.43 -13.04
C ILE A 156 -9.42 -8.96 -13.05
N SER A 157 -10.22 -9.47 -12.12
CA SER A 157 -10.53 -10.89 -11.97
C SER A 157 -12.02 -11.13 -11.77
N ARG A 158 -12.45 -12.40 -11.78
CA ARG A 158 -13.85 -12.78 -11.55
C ARG A 158 -14.35 -12.52 -10.12
N HIS A 159 -13.46 -12.16 -9.20
CA HIS A 159 -13.83 -11.81 -7.82
C HIS A 159 -14.29 -10.36 -7.69
N HIS A 160 -13.99 -9.51 -8.67
CA HIS A 160 -14.39 -8.11 -8.65
C HIS A 160 -15.78 -7.93 -9.27
N ASN A 161 -16.55 -6.99 -8.70
CA ASN A 161 -17.88 -6.61 -9.19
C ASN A 161 -18.06 -5.11 -9.39
N LEU A 162 -17.02 -4.31 -9.06
CA LEU A 162 -16.95 -2.88 -9.35
C LEU A 162 -15.48 -2.47 -9.58
N GLY A 163 -15.23 -1.64 -10.61
CA GLY A 163 -13.91 -1.07 -10.87
C GLY A 163 -13.90 0.45 -10.72
N ILE A 164 -12.82 1.02 -10.20
CA ILE A 164 -12.62 2.47 -10.08
C ILE A 164 -11.24 2.82 -10.65
N PHE A 165 -11.22 3.45 -11.83
CA PHE A 165 -9.96 3.76 -12.51
C PHE A 165 -9.82 5.25 -12.79
N GLU A 166 -8.73 5.85 -12.32
CA GLU A 166 -8.35 7.19 -12.74
C GLU A 166 -7.55 7.17 -14.04
N ALA A 167 -7.85 8.14 -14.93
CA ALA A 167 -7.17 8.34 -16.21
C ALA A 167 -6.54 9.73 -16.27
N GLY A 168 -5.21 9.75 -16.43
CA GLY A 168 -4.39 10.94 -16.60
C GLY A 168 -3.77 10.99 -18.00
N ILE A 169 -3.68 12.19 -18.56
CA ILE A 169 -3.08 12.42 -19.86
C ILE A 169 -2.02 13.53 -19.79
N SER A 170 -1.03 13.40 -20.64
CA SER A 170 0.01 14.41 -20.85
C SER A 170 -0.07 14.99 -22.24
N GLN A 171 -0.55 14.26 -23.24
CA GLN A 171 -0.59 14.64 -24.64
C GLN A 171 -1.95 14.38 -25.27
N LYS A 172 -2.20 14.99 -26.42
CA LYS A 172 -3.39 14.79 -27.24
C LYS A 172 -3.41 13.37 -27.83
N GLY A 173 -4.59 12.76 -27.88
CA GLY A 173 -4.83 11.40 -28.36
C GLY A 173 -4.62 10.31 -27.29
N GLU A 174 -4.09 10.62 -26.13
CA GLU A 174 -3.87 9.65 -25.06
C GLU A 174 -5.16 9.18 -24.37
N MET A 175 -6.17 10.06 -24.24
CA MET A 175 -7.39 9.71 -23.51
C MET A 175 -8.25 8.70 -24.29
N ALA A 176 -8.29 8.77 -25.63
CA ALA A 176 -8.99 7.78 -26.43
C ALA A 176 -8.44 6.36 -26.23
N GLN A 177 -7.13 6.22 -26.05
CA GLN A 177 -6.48 4.94 -25.74
C GLN A 177 -6.90 4.44 -24.35
N LEU A 178 -6.86 5.30 -23.34
CA LEU A 178 -7.28 4.95 -21.97
C LEU A 178 -8.78 4.60 -21.91
N ALA A 179 -9.63 5.33 -22.64
CA ALA A 179 -11.06 5.06 -22.75
C ALA A 179 -11.32 3.64 -23.31
N ARG A 180 -10.58 3.23 -24.35
CA ARG A 180 -10.66 1.89 -24.95
C ARG A 180 -10.26 0.78 -23.97
N ILE A 181 -9.24 1.05 -23.10
CA ILE A 181 -8.73 0.09 -22.13
C ILE A 181 -9.68 -0.04 -20.92
N ILE A 182 -10.09 1.08 -20.33
CA ILE A 182 -10.93 1.12 -19.13
C ILE A 182 -12.38 0.72 -19.47
N ARG A 183 -12.93 1.25 -20.56
CA ARG A 183 -14.35 1.15 -20.96
C ARG A 183 -15.28 1.44 -19.77
N PRO A 184 -15.24 2.66 -19.22
CA PRO A 184 -16.03 2.98 -18.06
C PRO A 184 -17.51 3.02 -18.40
N THR A 185 -18.36 2.59 -17.46
CA THR A 185 -19.84 2.70 -17.55
C THR A 185 -20.34 3.96 -16.86
N ILE A 186 -19.61 4.47 -15.87
CA ILE A 186 -19.89 5.71 -15.16
C ILE A 186 -18.64 6.60 -15.27
N GLY A 187 -18.83 7.84 -15.69
CA GLY A 187 -17.76 8.84 -15.81
C GLY A 187 -17.81 9.87 -14.68
N ILE A 188 -16.65 10.29 -14.18
CA ILE A 188 -16.54 11.43 -13.25
C ILE A 188 -15.49 12.40 -13.80
N LEU A 189 -15.89 13.63 -14.07
CA LEU A 189 -14.99 14.75 -14.34
C LEU A 189 -14.83 15.59 -13.08
N THR A 190 -13.65 15.54 -12.45
CA THR A 190 -13.43 16.27 -11.20
C THR A 190 -13.36 17.77 -11.41
N ASN A 191 -12.39 18.24 -12.17
CA ASN A 191 -12.27 19.65 -12.54
C ASN A 191 -11.38 19.82 -13.77
N ILE A 192 -11.29 21.06 -14.27
CA ILE A 192 -10.38 21.46 -15.32
C ILE A 192 -9.52 22.63 -14.84
N GLY A 193 -8.27 22.68 -15.23
CA GLY A 193 -7.32 23.72 -14.87
C GLY A 193 -5.97 23.53 -15.55
N ALA A 194 -5.03 24.44 -15.33
CA ALA A 194 -3.78 24.57 -16.11
C ALA A 194 -2.75 23.43 -15.99
N ALA A 195 -3.01 22.35 -15.22
CA ALA A 195 -2.08 21.20 -15.15
C ALA A 195 -1.84 20.57 -16.54
N HIS A 196 -0.58 20.30 -16.91
CA HIS A 196 -0.19 19.75 -18.22
C HIS A 196 -0.53 20.63 -19.44
N SER A 197 -0.60 21.95 -19.29
CA SER A 197 -0.99 22.87 -20.37
C SER A 197 0.02 22.96 -21.53
N GLN A 198 1.23 22.44 -21.40
CA GLN A 198 2.29 22.52 -22.42
C GLN A 198 1.98 21.83 -23.75
N PHE A 199 1.14 20.80 -23.71
CA PHE A 199 0.79 19.99 -24.88
C PHE A 199 -0.61 20.32 -25.42
N PHE A 200 -1.29 21.34 -24.84
CA PHE A 200 -2.61 21.81 -25.25
C PHE A 200 -2.57 23.30 -25.48
N GLN A 201 -3.25 23.77 -26.51
CA GLN A 201 -3.29 25.20 -26.85
C GLN A 201 -4.07 26.03 -25.82
N ASN A 202 -5.10 25.42 -25.21
CA ASN A 202 -5.95 26.03 -24.21
C ASN A 202 -6.68 24.98 -23.35
N GLU A 203 -7.42 25.45 -22.35
CA GLU A 203 -8.21 24.57 -21.47
C GLU A 203 -9.40 23.90 -22.18
N GLU A 204 -9.96 24.53 -23.23
CA GLU A 204 -11.06 23.96 -24.03
C GLU A 204 -10.57 22.69 -24.76
N GLU A 205 -9.42 22.75 -25.43
CA GLU A 205 -8.82 21.62 -26.12
C GLU A 205 -8.49 20.47 -25.14
N LYS A 206 -7.98 20.82 -23.98
CA LYS A 206 -7.65 19.85 -22.92
C LYS A 206 -8.91 19.19 -22.35
N LEU A 207 -9.98 19.97 -22.15
CA LEU A 207 -11.27 19.45 -21.71
C LEU A 207 -11.87 18.50 -22.75
N ALA A 208 -11.84 18.89 -24.02
CA ALA A 208 -12.29 18.05 -25.14
C ALA A 208 -11.56 16.71 -25.21
N GLU A 209 -10.23 16.71 -24.93
CA GLU A 209 -9.46 15.47 -24.85
C GLU A 209 -9.89 14.61 -23.65
N LYS A 210 -10.06 15.21 -22.46
CA LYS A 210 -10.47 14.48 -21.25
C LYS A 210 -11.87 13.86 -21.36
N ILE A 211 -12.80 14.53 -21.98
CA ILE A 211 -14.18 14.05 -22.18
C ILE A 211 -14.21 12.78 -23.03
N GLN A 212 -13.20 12.49 -23.84
CA GLN A 212 -13.13 11.25 -24.63
C GLN A 212 -13.16 9.99 -23.75
N LEU A 213 -12.77 10.09 -22.46
CA LEU A 213 -12.90 8.97 -21.51
C LEU A 213 -14.35 8.47 -21.41
N PHE A 214 -15.30 9.36 -21.60
CA PHE A 214 -16.72 9.10 -21.37
C PHE A 214 -17.48 8.55 -22.59
N SER A 215 -16.77 8.27 -23.68
CA SER A 215 -17.38 7.78 -24.95
C SER A 215 -18.24 6.51 -24.79
N HIS A 216 -18.00 5.71 -23.74
CA HIS A 216 -18.72 4.46 -23.47
C HIS A 216 -19.54 4.51 -22.17
N CYS A 217 -19.58 5.65 -21.48
CA CYS A 217 -20.30 5.79 -20.22
C CYS A 217 -21.81 5.79 -20.44
N GLN A 218 -22.53 5.21 -19.48
CA GLN A 218 -24.00 5.30 -19.40
C GLN A 218 -24.42 6.56 -18.62
N SER A 219 -23.58 6.97 -17.65
CA SER A 219 -23.82 8.16 -16.82
C SER A 219 -22.54 8.97 -16.66
N ILE A 220 -22.65 10.30 -16.60
CA ILE A 220 -21.48 11.19 -16.44
C ILE A 220 -21.78 12.22 -15.35
N ILE A 221 -20.90 12.26 -14.33
CA ILE A 221 -20.95 13.16 -13.17
C ILE A 221 -19.98 14.31 -13.37
N PHE A 222 -20.42 15.54 -13.20
CA PHE A 222 -19.59 16.73 -13.30
C PHE A 222 -20.20 17.93 -12.55
N CYS A 223 -19.34 18.89 -12.17
CA CYS A 223 -19.77 20.16 -11.62
C CYS A 223 -20.06 21.15 -12.74
N ASN A 224 -21.27 21.72 -12.79
CA ASN A 224 -21.64 22.73 -13.80
C ASN A 224 -21.54 24.18 -13.29
N ASP A 225 -21.01 24.40 -12.09
CA ASP A 225 -20.65 25.75 -11.64
C ASP A 225 -19.44 26.32 -12.41
N ASN A 226 -18.63 25.45 -13.03
CA ASN A 226 -17.52 25.85 -13.88
C ASN A 226 -18.04 26.16 -15.31
N PRO A 227 -17.98 27.41 -15.79
CA PRO A 227 -18.56 27.81 -17.10
C PRO A 227 -17.96 27.05 -18.29
N LEU A 228 -16.68 26.68 -18.22
CA LEU A 228 -16.01 25.93 -19.29
C LEU A 228 -16.54 24.50 -19.39
N ILE A 229 -16.70 23.84 -18.24
CA ILE A 229 -17.26 22.47 -18.14
C ILE A 229 -18.71 22.48 -18.57
N ASP A 230 -19.50 23.42 -18.06
CA ASP A 230 -20.92 23.57 -18.43
C ASP A 230 -21.11 23.78 -19.94
N LYS A 231 -20.36 24.71 -20.55
CA LYS A 231 -20.38 24.95 -22.01
C LYS A 231 -20.02 23.68 -22.81
N ALA A 232 -19.01 22.95 -22.38
CA ALA A 232 -18.57 21.72 -23.07
C ALA A 232 -19.64 20.63 -23.00
N PHE A 233 -20.28 20.45 -21.83
CA PHE A 233 -21.32 19.46 -21.67
C PHE A 233 -22.69 19.90 -22.23
N GLN A 234 -22.97 21.18 -22.44
CA GLN A 234 -24.11 21.64 -23.23
C GLN A 234 -24.02 21.23 -24.71
N GLN A 235 -22.78 21.10 -25.22
CA GLN A 235 -22.50 20.69 -26.59
C GLN A 235 -22.27 19.16 -26.73
N PHE A 236 -22.28 18.43 -25.61
CA PHE A 236 -22.06 16.98 -25.59
C PHE A 236 -23.27 16.23 -26.17
N ASP A 237 -23.01 15.14 -26.87
CA ASP A 237 -24.05 14.29 -27.45
C ASP A 237 -24.62 13.32 -26.42
N TRP A 238 -25.69 13.71 -25.76
CA TRP A 238 -26.37 12.96 -24.70
C TRP A 238 -27.33 11.86 -25.17
N ARG A 239 -27.33 11.48 -26.44
CA ARG A 239 -28.27 10.49 -26.98
C ARG A 239 -28.32 9.17 -26.26
N ASN A 240 -27.18 8.72 -25.71
CA ASN A 240 -27.02 7.43 -25.05
C ASN A 240 -26.50 7.53 -23.61
N GLN A 241 -26.36 8.75 -23.06
CA GLN A 241 -25.78 8.97 -21.74
C GLN A 241 -26.75 9.74 -20.85
N GLN A 242 -26.70 9.44 -19.54
CA GLN A 242 -27.43 10.19 -18.53
C GLN A 242 -26.52 11.29 -17.96
N ARG A 243 -27.06 12.51 -17.92
CA ARG A 243 -26.40 13.63 -17.26
C ARG A 243 -26.63 13.55 -15.74
N LEU A 244 -25.57 13.76 -14.96
CA LEU A 244 -25.60 13.85 -13.51
C LEU A 244 -24.79 15.08 -13.08
N SER A 245 -25.29 16.25 -13.50
CA SER A 245 -24.66 17.54 -13.17
C SER A 245 -25.00 17.94 -11.74
N TRP A 246 -24.02 18.50 -11.03
CA TRP A 246 -24.25 19.08 -9.72
C TRP A 246 -23.62 20.47 -9.63
N GLY A 247 -24.18 21.31 -8.77
CA GLY A 247 -23.70 22.67 -8.57
C GLY A 247 -24.71 23.56 -7.88
N ARG A 248 -24.36 24.81 -7.74
CA ARG A 248 -25.24 25.86 -7.16
C ARG A 248 -26.19 26.46 -8.19
N ASN A 249 -25.92 26.17 -9.46
CA ASN A 249 -26.77 26.62 -10.55
C ASN A 249 -28.14 25.92 -10.51
N PRO A 250 -29.27 26.64 -10.64
CA PRO A 250 -30.62 26.06 -10.66
C PRO A 250 -30.89 25.02 -11.75
N VAL A 251 -30.08 24.99 -12.80
CA VAL A 251 -30.19 23.99 -13.90
C VAL A 251 -29.45 22.68 -13.61
N SER A 252 -28.80 22.56 -12.46
CA SER A 252 -28.11 21.34 -12.05
C SER A 252 -29.09 20.23 -11.74
N ASP A 253 -28.79 18.98 -12.15
CA ASP A 253 -29.62 17.83 -11.82
C ASP A 253 -29.61 17.58 -10.30
N TYR A 254 -28.49 17.84 -9.63
CA TYR A 254 -28.29 17.79 -8.19
C TYR A 254 -27.95 19.20 -7.68
N GLN A 255 -28.98 20.06 -7.57
CA GLN A 255 -28.78 21.43 -7.15
C GLN A 255 -28.43 21.52 -5.66
N ILE A 256 -27.38 22.27 -5.37
CA ILE A 256 -27.03 22.68 -4.01
C ILE A 256 -27.90 23.88 -3.64
N THR A 257 -28.84 23.66 -2.72
CA THR A 257 -29.76 24.72 -2.25
C THR A 257 -29.22 25.48 -1.05
N GLN A 258 -28.37 24.82 -0.24
CA GLN A 258 -27.76 25.44 0.92
C GLN A 258 -26.36 24.86 1.16
N GLU A 259 -25.45 25.72 1.63
CA GLU A 259 -24.07 25.33 2.03
C GLU A 259 -23.72 26.14 3.28
N ILE A 260 -23.41 25.41 4.36
CA ILE A 260 -23.03 25.98 5.67
C ILE A 260 -21.66 25.46 6.03
N VAL A 261 -20.68 26.34 6.10
CA VAL A 261 -19.30 26.00 6.53
C VAL A 261 -19.20 26.22 8.05
N GLU A 262 -18.97 25.13 8.76
CA GLU A 262 -18.74 25.13 10.21
C GLU A 262 -17.22 25.05 10.50
N THR A 263 -16.87 24.94 11.77
CA THR A 263 -15.45 24.92 12.19
C THR A 263 -14.67 23.69 11.66
N ARG A 264 -15.33 22.55 11.48
CA ARG A 264 -14.69 21.27 11.12
C ARG A 264 -15.37 20.51 9.99
N GLN A 265 -16.49 21.00 9.49
CA GLN A 265 -17.29 20.32 8.48
C GLN A 265 -18.06 21.34 7.64
N THR A 266 -18.51 20.90 6.48
CA THR A 266 -19.43 21.66 5.63
C THR A 266 -20.72 20.86 5.48
N ILE A 267 -21.86 21.49 5.70
CA ILE A 267 -23.18 20.89 5.48
C ILE A 267 -23.69 21.39 4.15
N VAL A 268 -24.02 20.46 3.25
CA VAL A 268 -24.54 20.77 1.91
C VAL A 268 -25.92 20.13 1.74
N THR A 269 -26.92 20.91 1.36
CA THR A 269 -28.27 20.43 1.13
C THR A 269 -28.48 20.20 -0.36
N ILE A 270 -28.87 18.96 -0.73
CA ILE A 270 -29.23 18.54 -2.09
C ILE A 270 -30.55 17.75 -2.01
N HIS A 271 -31.57 18.09 -2.85
CA HIS A 271 -32.89 17.44 -2.84
C HIS A 271 -33.50 17.32 -1.43
N ASP A 272 -33.47 18.41 -0.68
CA ASP A 272 -33.97 18.50 0.71
C ASP A 272 -33.29 17.57 1.72
N SER A 273 -32.15 17.00 1.36
CA SER A 273 -31.34 16.15 2.25
C SER A 273 -30.00 16.83 2.57
N ASP A 274 -29.62 16.78 3.83
CA ASP A 274 -28.36 17.35 4.31
C ASP A 274 -27.23 16.31 4.29
N PHE A 275 -26.09 16.68 3.68
CA PHE A 275 -24.89 15.90 3.61
C PHE A 275 -23.78 16.57 4.41
N ILE A 276 -23.25 15.84 5.41
CA ILE A 276 -22.24 16.34 6.35
C ILE A 276 -20.88 15.94 5.83
N ILE A 277 -20.17 16.85 5.21
CA ILE A 277 -18.83 16.64 4.64
C ILE A 277 -17.79 17.03 5.70
N PRO A 278 -16.89 16.14 6.14
CA PRO A 278 -15.92 16.38 7.23
C PRO A 278 -14.72 17.23 6.80
N PHE A 279 -14.96 18.21 5.92
CA PHE A 279 -13.95 19.12 5.38
C PHE A 279 -14.55 20.54 5.27
N VAL A 280 -13.67 21.54 5.30
CA VAL A 280 -14.04 22.96 5.22
C VAL A 280 -13.43 23.68 4.02
N ASP A 281 -12.45 23.06 3.36
CA ASP A 281 -11.84 23.64 2.17
C ASP A 281 -12.65 23.31 0.91
N ALA A 282 -12.77 24.28 0.01
CA ALA A 282 -13.60 24.16 -1.19
C ALA A 282 -13.22 22.97 -2.10
N ALA A 283 -11.92 22.64 -2.20
CA ALA A 283 -11.49 21.55 -3.07
C ALA A 283 -11.87 20.16 -2.50
N SER A 284 -11.76 19.97 -1.18
CA SER A 284 -12.22 18.72 -0.54
C SER A 284 -13.74 18.60 -0.58
N VAL A 285 -14.46 19.69 -0.38
CA VAL A 285 -15.94 19.71 -0.50
C VAL A 285 -16.34 19.35 -1.94
N GLU A 286 -15.73 19.95 -2.96
CA GLU A 286 -15.98 19.64 -4.37
C GLU A 286 -15.73 18.16 -4.69
N ASN A 287 -14.59 17.62 -4.23
CA ASN A 287 -14.27 16.20 -4.42
C ASN A 287 -15.28 15.27 -3.72
N ALA A 288 -15.75 15.62 -2.51
CA ALA A 288 -16.76 14.86 -1.80
C ALA A 288 -18.13 14.89 -2.51
N LEU A 289 -18.50 16.01 -3.09
CA LEU A 289 -19.75 16.15 -3.83
C LEU A 289 -19.84 15.26 -5.06
N HIS A 290 -18.74 15.02 -5.79
CA HIS A 290 -18.71 13.99 -6.83
C HIS A 290 -19.05 12.61 -6.29
N ALA A 291 -18.56 12.26 -5.10
CA ALA A 291 -18.88 10.98 -4.47
C ALA A 291 -20.32 10.93 -3.96
N VAL A 292 -20.84 12.00 -3.38
CA VAL A 292 -22.26 12.10 -2.95
C VAL A 292 -23.18 11.86 -4.13
N VAL A 293 -22.97 12.53 -5.27
CA VAL A 293 -23.80 12.36 -6.46
C VAL A 293 -23.73 10.95 -7.02
N LEU A 294 -22.55 10.33 -7.02
CA LEU A 294 -22.41 8.93 -7.42
C LEU A 294 -23.20 8.00 -6.49
N LEU A 295 -23.12 8.19 -5.18
CA LEU A 295 -23.83 7.35 -4.21
C LEU A 295 -25.34 7.53 -4.32
N LEU A 296 -25.82 8.75 -4.54
CA LEU A 296 -27.24 9.01 -4.84
C LEU A 296 -27.68 8.30 -6.13
N HIS A 297 -26.86 8.35 -7.18
CA HIS A 297 -27.13 7.62 -8.43
C HIS A 297 -27.16 6.09 -8.25
N LEU A 298 -26.36 5.57 -7.32
CA LEU A 298 -26.36 4.16 -6.93
C LEU A 298 -27.48 3.80 -5.92
N ASN A 299 -28.43 4.71 -5.67
CA ASN A 299 -29.58 4.55 -4.79
C ASN A 299 -29.25 4.36 -3.29
N PHE A 300 -28.13 4.90 -2.80
CA PHE A 300 -27.90 4.98 -1.37
C PHE A 300 -28.76 6.06 -0.73
N THR A 301 -29.26 5.80 0.48
CA THR A 301 -30.03 6.79 1.24
C THR A 301 -29.12 7.89 1.80
N ALA A 302 -29.69 9.07 2.10
CA ALA A 302 -28.92 10.18 2.69
C ALA A 302 -28.24 9.77 4.03
N GLU A 303 -28.89 8.94 4.84
CA GLU A 303 -28.31 8.39 6.08
C GLU A 303 -27.08 7.53 5.81
N GLN A 304 -27.18 6.59 4.84
CA GLN A 304 -26.08 5.76 4.42
C GLN A 304 -24.92 6.59 3.86
N ILE A 305 -25.21 7.63 3.07
CA ILE A 305 -24.18 8.53 2.53
C ILE A 305 -23.50 9.29 3.66
N ASN A 306 -24.24 9.84 4.61
CA ASN A 306 -23.68 10.55 5.75
C ASN A 306 -22.78 9.65 6.62
N HIS A 307 -23.20 8.40 6.83
CA HIS A 307 -22.34 7.43 7.49
C HIS A 307 -21.03 7.23 6.72
N LYS A 308 -21.08 7.04 5.39
CA LYS A 308 -19.90 6.88 4.54
C LYS A 308 -19.03 8.15 4.48
N LEU A 309 -19.62 9.34 4.47
CA LEU A 309 -18.89 10.61 4.55
C LEU A 309 -18.09 10.74 5.86
N SER A 310 -18.64 10.27 6.98
CA SER A 310 -17.94 10.29 8.27
C SER A 310 -16.66 9.46 8.31
N LEU A 311 -16.49 8.52 7.38
CA LEU A 311 -15.29 7.68 7.25
C LEU A 311 -14.16 8.37 6.47
N LEU A 312 -14.45 9.50 5.81
CA LEU A 312 -13.46 10.18 4.97
C LEU A 312 -12.38 10.84 5.81
N THR A 313 -11.16 10.63 5.37
CA THR A 313 -9.95 11.24 5.94
C THR A 313 -9.13 11.90 4.84
N PRO A 314 -8.26 12.87 5.15
CA PRO A 314 -7.30 13.38 4.18
C PRO A 314 -6.45 12.25 3.61
N VAL A 315 -6.25 12.28 2.29
CA VAL A 315 -5.38 11.29 1.63
C VAL A 315 -3.92 11.64 1.94
N SER A 316 -3.15 10.64 2.35
CA SER A 316 -1.73 10.81 2.71
C SER A 316 -0.94 11.54 1.64
N MET A 317 -0.02 12.43 2.04
CA MET A 317 0.82 13.28 1.17
C MET A 317 0.03 14.26 0.27
N ARG A 318 -1.26 14.50 0.54
CA ARG A 318 -2.10 15.47 -0.18
C ARG A 318 -2.84 16.37 0.81
N MET A 319 -2.27 17.55 1.05
CA MET A 319 -2.76 18.55 2.03
C MET A 319 -3.00 17.96 3.45
N GLU A 320 -2.19 16.98 3.82
CA GLU A 320 -2.24 16.35 5.15
C GLU A 320 -1.68 17.32 6.20
N VAL A 321 -2.49 17.69 7.20
CA VAL A 321 -2.07 18.61 8.27
C VAL A 321 -1.48 17.83 9.45
N LYS A 322 -0.26 18.19 9.85
CA LYS A 322 0.47 17.63 10.99
C LYS A 322 0.89 18.71 11.95
N GLU A 323 0.80 18.43 13.25
CA GLU A 323 1.43 19.32 14.25
C GLU A 323 2.95 19.33 14.07
N ALA A 324 3.54 20.50 14.20
CA ALA A 324 4.97 20.70 13.96
C ALA A 324 5.66 21.39 15.15
N ILE A 325 6.99 21.38 15.12
CA ILE A 325 7.84 21.99 16.14
C ILE A 325 7.49 23.46 16.37
N LYS A 326 7.78 23.99 17.55
CA LYS A 326 7.64 25.40 17.92
C LYS A 326 6.24 25.99 17.64
N GLN A 327 5.19 25.19 17.92
CA GLN A 327 3.80 25.58 17.70
C GLN A 327 3.43 25.89 16.24
N CYS A 328 4.11 25.28 15.29
CA CYS A 328 3.77 25.33 13.89
C CYS A 328 2.79 24.19 13.52
N ILE A 329 2.21 24.30 12.33
CA ILE A 329 1.65 23.16 11.60
C ILE A 329 2.39 22.97 10.29
N VAL A 330 2.52 21.73 9.86
CA VAL A 330 3.02 21.37 8.52
C VAL A 330 1.86 20.83 7.71
N ILE A 331 1.67 21.41 6.53
CA ILE A 331 0.74 20.92 5.51
C ILE A 331 1.57 20.15 4.48
N ASN A 332 1.43 18.83 4.52
CA ASN A 332 2.17 17.92 3.66
C ASN A 332 1.43 17.74 2.33
N ASP A 333 1.98 18.32 1.26
CA ASP A 333 1.49 18.16 -0.11
C ASP A 333 2.65 17.87 -1.07
N THR A 334 3.40 16.80 -0.74
CA THR A 334 4.69 16.47 -1.38
C THR A 334 4.57 15.53 -2.57
N TYR A 335 3.35 15.27 -3.07
CA TYR A 335 3.13 14.30 -4.14
C TYR A 335 3.29 14.89 -5.55
N SER A 336 2.73 16.07 -5.80
CA SER A 336 2.75 16.71 -7.11
C SER A 336 2.89 18.23 -6.99
N LEU A 337 3.50 18.86 -8.00
CA LEU A 337 3.64 20.30 -8.06
C LEU A 337 3.35 20.80 -9.49
N ASP A 338 2.26 21.54 -9.60
CA ASP A 338 1.88 22.38 -10.73
C ASP A 338 1.26 23.68 -10.19
N ILE A 339 1.13 24.72 -11.04
CA ILE A 339 0.68 26.06 -10.61
C ILE A 339 -0.74 26.02 -10.02
N ASN A 340 -1.66 25.21 -10.56
CA ASN A 340 -3.02 25.15 -10.03
C ASN A 340 -3.09 24.37 -8.71
N SER A 341 -2.36 23.28 -8.60
CA SER A 341 -2.26 22.55 -7.33
C SER A 341 -1.58 23.39 -6.25
N LEU A 342 -0.65 24.28 -6.63
CA LEU A 342 -0.07 25.29 -5.74
C LEU A 342 -1.14 26.30 -5.32
N ARG A 343 -1.96 26.82 -6.25
CA ARG A 343 -3.05 27.76 -5.94
C ARG A 343 -4.04 27.17 -4.94
N ILE A 344 -4.45 25.93 -5.13
CA ILE A 344 -5.33 25.20 -4.21
C ILE A 344 -4.69 25.05 -2.83
N ALA A 345 -3.42 24.63 -2.78
CA ALA A 345 -2.70 24.45 -1.52
C ALA A 345 -2.50 25.78 -0.76
N LEU A 346 -2.26 26.87 -1.47
CA LEU A 346 -2.16 28.22 -0.88
C LEU A 346 -3.50 28.69 -0.31
N GLY A 347 -4.61 28.45 -1.01
CA GLY A 347 -5.95 28.71 -0.47
C GLY A 347 -6.22 27.94 0.81
N PHE A 348 -5.78 26.67 0.87
CA PHE A 348 -5.88 25.86 2.09
C PHE A 348 -4.99 26.42 3.24
N VAL A 349 -3.76 26.85 2.95
CA VAL A 349 -2.92 27.54 3.94
C VAL A 349 -3.58 28.82 4.45
N GLN A 350 -4.23 29.56 3.55
CA GLN A 350 -4.94 30.80 3.90
C GLN A 350 -6.14 30.52 4.84
N SER A 351 -6.83 29.40 4.71
CA SER A 351 -7.93 29.00 5.58
C SER A 351 -7.49 28.67 7.01
N GLN A 352 -6.18 28.45 7.24
CA GLN A 352 -5.61 28.22 8.57
C GLN A 352 -5.49 29.52 9.39
N ILE A 353 -6.63 30.12 9.75
CA ILE A 353 -6.77 31.47 10.34
C ILE A 353 -5.97 31.63 11.65
N ARG A 354 -5.72 30.53 12.38
CA ARG A 354 -4.95 30.52 13.63
C ARG A 354 -3.52 30.99 13.45
N TYR A 355 -2.95 30.81 12.24
CA TYR A 355 -1.57 31.12 11.95
C TYR A 355 -1.46 32.36 11.07
N ARG A 356 -0.94 33.47 11.64
CA ARG A 356 -0.72 34.73 10.88
C ARG A 356 0.49 34.67 9.98
N ASN A 357 1.53 33.94 10.40
CA ASN A 357 2.72 33.74 9.59
C ASN A 357 2.53 32.47 8.73
N ARG A 358 2.90 32.58 7.45
CA ARG A 358 2.78 31.49 6.47
C ARG A 358 4.09 31.32 5.74
N THR A 359 4.58 30.08 5.75
CA THR A 359 5.79 29.66 5.05
C THR A 359 5.43 28.67 3.97
N VAL A 360 6.09 28.78 2.82
CA VAL A 360 5.97 27.81 1.74
C VAL A 360 7.35 27.25 1.42
N ILE A 361 7.46 25.92 1.35
CA ILE A 361 8.63 25.19 0.89
C ILE A 361 8.27 24.55 -0.45
N LEU A 362 8.92 24.99 -1.55
CA LEU A 362 8.63 24.57 -2.92
C LEU A 362 9.84 23.90 -3.57
N SER A 363 9.62 22.83 -4.35
CA SER A 363 10.63 22.32 -5.30
C SER A 363 10.46 22.95 -6.67
N ASP A 364 11.44 22.74 -7.59
CA ASP A 364 11.21 22.99 -9.01
C ASP A 364 10.02 22.18 -9.53
N PHE A 365 9.33 22.73 -10.52
CA PHE A 365 8.15 22.12 -11.16
C PHE A 365 8.62 21.07 -12.17
N ALA A 366 8.46 19.78 -11.82
CA ALA A 366 9.00 18.67 -12.62
C ALA A 366 8.27 18.42 -13.94
N GLN A 367 7.05 18.92 -14.08
CA GLN A 367 6.15 18.64 -15.22
C GLN A 367 6.08 19.82 -16.21
N ILE A 368 6.74 20.92 -15.91
CA ILE A 368 6.81 22.07 -16.78
C ILE A 368 8.21 22.02 -17.42
N GLY A 369 8.33 21.96 -18.74
CA GLY A 369 9.60 22.11 -19.44
C GLY A 369 10.41 23.32 -18.93
N VAL A 370 11.21 23.95 -19.71
CA VAL A 370 11.94 25.17 -19.27
C VAL A 370 10.92 26.22 -18.84
N MET A 371 10.76 26.44 -17.52
CA MET A 371 9.90 27.50 -16.98
C MET A 371 10.41 28.87 -17.50
N SER A 372 9.47 29.67 -17.93
CA SER A 372 9.75 31.04 -18.36
C SER A 372 9.83 32.00 -17.15
N GLU A 373 10.42 33.16 -17.34
CA GLU A 373 10.42 34.23 -16.31
C GLU A 373 8.99 34.61 -15.90
N SER A 374 8.03 34.59 -16.84
CA SER A 374 6.63 34.91 -16.57
C SER A 374 6.01 33.89 -15.58
N ASP A 375 6.38 32.61 -15.63
CA ASP A 375 5.88 31.59 -14.70
C ASP A 375 6.39 31.88 -13.28
N PHE A 376 7.65 32.25 -13.11
CA PHE A 376 8.20 32.62 -11.80
C PHE A 376 7.58 33.89 -11.24
N LEU A 377 7.28 34.88 -12.08
CA LEU A 377 6.55 36.07 -11.68
C LEU A 377 5.11 35.73 -11.25
N GLU A 378 4.41 34.84 -11.96
CA GLU A 378 3.10 34.36 -11.54
C GLU A 378 3.16 33.67 -10.19
N ILE A 379 4.12 32.79 -9.97
CA ILE A 379 4.33 32.12 -8.67
C ILE A 379 4.58 33.17 -7.58
N ASN A 380 5.49 34.13 -7.81
CA ASN A 380 5.75 35.17 -6.84
C ASN A 380 4.47 35.96 -6.49
N GLN A 381 3.67 36.35 -7.50
CA GLN A 381 2.40 37.05 -7.28
C GLN A 381 1.42 36.19 -6.50
N LEU A 382 1.27 34.90 -6.82
CA LEU A 382 0.43 33.96 -6.06
C LEU A 382 0.84 33.85 -4.59
N LEU A 383 2.13 33.83 -4.30
CA LEU A 383 2.62 33.78 -2.92
C LEU A 383 2.29 35.06 -2.16
N ILE A 384 2.44 36.20 -2.81
CA ILE A 384 2.09 37.53 -2.22
C ILE A 384 0.59 37.62 -1.94
N ASP A 385 -0.26 37.29 -2.92
CA ASP A 385 -1.73 37.38 -2.82
C ASP A 385 -2.29 36.50 -1.68
N ASN A 386 -1.62 35.36 -1.40
CA ASN A 386 -1.98 34.47 -0.29
C ASN A 386 -1.27 34.78 1.04
N GLY A 387 -0.57 35.91 1.11
CA GLY A 387 0.05 36.40 2.33
C GLY A 387 1.18 35.54 2.84
N ILE A 388 1.97 34.95 1.95
CA ILE A 388 3.16 34.16 2.31
C ILE A 388 4.26 35.11 2.77
N SER A 389 4.74 34.90 3.98
CA SER A 389 5.77 35.72 4.63
C SER A 389 7.18 35.18 4.46
N LYS A 390 7.31 33.89 4.14
CA LYS A 390 8.57 33.17 3.98
C LYS A 390 8.50 32.16 2.83
N LEU A 391 9.47 32.20 1.92
CA LEU A 391 9.64 31.23 0.85
C LEU A 391 10.94 30.45 1.06
N ILE A 392 10.89 29.15 0.94
CA ILE A 392 12.04 28.26 0.87
C ILE A 392 11.91 27.50 -0.45
N ALA A 393 12.80 27.75 -1.40
CA ALA A 393 12.72 27.15 -2.72
C ALA A 393 13.93 26.23 -2.98
N VAL A 394 13.68 25.07 -3.59
CA VAL A 394 14.68 24.03 -3.85
C VAL A 394 14.65 23.63 -5.31
N GLY A 395 15.77 23.74 -5.98
CA GLY A 395 15.96 23.35 -7.36
C GLY A 395 16.79 24.35 -8.15
N GLU A 396 17.39 23.88 -9.23
CA GLU A 396 18.26 24.71 -10.08
C GLU A 396 17.52 25.88 -10.74
N ASN A 397 16.24 25.68 -11.11
CA ASN A 397 15.46 26.72 -11.76
C ASN A 397 15.09 27.84 -10.78
N PHE A 398 14.61 27.51 -9.58
CA PHE A 398 14.39 28.51 -8.53
C PHE A 398 15.68 29.23 -8.13
N TYR A 399 16.78 28.50 -8.00
CA TYR A 399 18.06 29.05 -7.61
C TYR A 399 18.55 30.05 -8.64
N LYS A 400 18.40 29.80 -9.94
CA LYS A 400 18.78 30.71 -11.02
C LYS A 400 17.90 31.96 -11.09
N ASN A 401 16.61 31.81 -10.81
CA ASN A 401 15.61 32.87 -10.93
C ASN A 401 15.24 33.53 -9.58
N GLN A 402 16.06 33.36 -8.54
CA GLN A 402 15.81 33.89 -7.19
C GLN A 402 15.55 35.38 -7.14
N HIS A 403 16.13 36.15 -8.09
CA HIS A 403 15.99 37.60 -8.20
C HIS A 403 14.58 38.08 -8.58
N LEU A 404 13.71 37.17 -9.08
CA LEU A 404 12.32 37.46 -9.44
C LEU A 404 11.36 37.40 -8.24
N PHE A 405 11.82 36.93 -7.09
CA PHE A 405 10.99 36.80 -5.90
C PHE A 405 11.17 38.01 -4.96
N THR A 406 10.06 38.48 -4.39
CA THR A 406 10.01 39.67 -3.53
C THR A 406 9.45 39.38 -2.14
N ILE A 407 9.32 38.10 -1.78
CA ILE A 407 8.86 37.66 -0.44
C ILE A 407 9.85 38.15 0.63
N LYS A 408 9.35 38.67 1.75
CA LYS A 408 10.12 39.30 2.80
C LYS A 408 11.27 38.46 3.35
N LYS A 409 11.07 37.15 3.50
CA LYS A 409 12.10 36.16 3.89
C LYS A 409 12.15 35.07 2.83
N GLN A 410 13.33 34.87 2.27
CA GLN A 410 13.49 33.91 1.18
C GLN A 410 14.83 33.17 1.29
N PHE A 411 14.77 31.85 0.99
CA PHE A 411 15.92 30.96 1.01
C PHE A 411 15.88 30.08 -0.24
N PHE A 412 17.02 29.96 -0.93
CA PHE A 412 17.10 29.21 -2.17
C PHE A 412 18.22 28.16 -2.08
N PHE A 413 17.88 26.92 -2.39
CA PHE A 413 18.81 25.79 -2.38
C PHE A 413 18.78 25.08 -3.74
N LYS A 414 19.90 24.50 -4.16
CA LYS A 414 19.95 23.75 -5.42
C LYS A 414 19.35 22.37 -5.30
N GLU A 415 19.46 21.76 -4.13
CA GLU A 415 19.01 20.40 -3.84
C GLU A 415 18.48 20.25 -2.41
N THR A 416 17.65 19.23 -2.19
CA THR A 416 17.04 18.98 -0.88
C THR A 416 18.07 18.71 0.21
N ALA A 417 19.20 18.06 -0.11
CA ALA A 417 20.26 17.79 0.86
C ALA A 417 20.85 19.08 1.45
N ALA A 418 21.04 20.10 0.63
CA ALA A 418 21.52 21.41 1.09
C ALA A 418 20.51 22.11 2.02
N LEU A 419 19.21 22.03 1.73
CA LEU A 419 18.19 22.53 2.64
C LEU A 419 18.19 21.76 3.96
N LEU A 420 18.27 20.42 3.94
CA LEU A 420 18.27 19.61 5.16
C LEU A 420 19.45 19.94 6.08
N GLN A 421 20.61 20.24 5.54
CA GLN A 421 21.78 20.70 6.32
C GLN A 421 21.58 22.11 6.94
N ALA A 422 20.83 22.97 6.24
CA ALA A 422 20.59 24.34 6.68
C ALA A 422 19.30 24.54 7.51
N ILE A 423 18.45 23.51 7.63
CA ILE A 423 17.09 23.66 8.14
C ILE A 423 17.04 24.17 9.58
N ASP A 424 18.00 23.80 10.41
CA ASP A 424 18.12 24.25 11.82
C ASP A 424 18.47 25.75 11.94
N THR A 425 19.05 26.33 10.89
CA THR A 425 19.37 27.79 10.84
C THR A 425 18.15 28.61 10.43
N ILE A 426 17.11 27.96 9.88
CA ILE A 426 15.89 28.62 9.46
C ILE A 426 14.90 28.62 10.62
N SER A 427 14.52 29.80 11.07
CA SER A 427 13.58 29.92 12.17
C SER A 427 12.15 29.61 11.72
N PHE A 428 11.51 28.63 12.35
CA PHE A 428 10.08 28.34 12.26
C PHE A 428 9.45 28.60 13.65
N GLN A 429 8.38 29.38 13.71
CA GLN A 429 7.70 29.67 14.99
C GLN A 429 6.28 30.17 14.76
N GLN A 430 5.28 29.47 15.32
CA GLN A 430 3.86 29.84 15.28
C GLN A 430 3.38 30.17 13.85
N GLU A 431 3.70 29.30 12.89
CA GLU A 431 3.38 29.50 11.48
C GLU A 431 2.80 28.24 10.83
N ALA A 432 2.00 28.42 9.78
CA ALA A 432 1.59 27.35 8.89
C ALA A 432 2.65 27.16 7.80
N VAL A 433 3.21 25.97 7.70
CA VAL A 433 4.27 25.60 6.75
C VAL A 433 3.71 24.65 5.70
N LEU A 434 3.51 25.13 4.48
CA LEU A 434 3.18 24.27 3.35
C LEU A 434 4.48 23.67 2.80
N VAL A 435 4.55 22.36 2.73
CA VAL A 435 5.63 21.61 2.09
C VAL A 435 5.07 20.99 0.83
N LYS A 436 5.44 21.53 -0.34
CA LYS A 436 4.94 21.12 -1.63
C LYS A 436 6.07 20.93 -2.63
N GLY A 437 6.20 19.72 -3.15
CA GLY A 437 7.30 19.41 -4.06
C GLY A 437 7.01 18.26 -5.01
N ALA A 438 7.76 18.20 -6.11
CA ALA A 438 7.74 17.06 -7.00
C ALA A 438 8.42 15.85 -6.32
N ARG A 439 7.90 14.65 -6.55
CA ARG A 439 8.27 13.43 -5.83
C ARG A 439 9.78 13.14 -5.77
N HIS A 440 10.52 13.40 -6.85
CA HIS A 440 11.97 13.16 -6.90
C HIS A 440 12.80 14.06 -5.96
N TYR A 441 12.23 15.18 -5.44
CA TYR A 441 12.87 16.01 -4.42
C TYR A 441 12.78 15.46 -3.00
N ARG A 442 11.97 14.40 -2.75
CA ARG A 442 11.83 13.71 -1.46
C ARG A 442 11.54 14.65 -0.29
N PHE A 443 10.59 15.56 -0.48
CA PHE A 443 10.23 16.58 0.52
C PHE A 443 9.57 15.99 1.77
N GLU A 444 9.15 14.74 1.76
CA GLU A 444 8.72 14.00 2.94
C GLU A 444 9.78 14.03 4.06
N LYS A 445 11.07 14.06 3.74
CA LYS A 445 12.16 14.22 4.72
C LYS A 445 12.10 15.56 5.46
N ILE A 446 11.68 16.63 4.77
CA ILE A 446 11.49 17.95 5.38
C ILE A 446 10.32 17.91 6.34
N VAL A 447 9.20 17.28 5.93
CA VAL A 447 8.02 17.08 6.77
C VAL A 447 8.39 16.30 8.03
N GLU A 448 9.18 15.23 7.91
CA GLU A 448 9.64 14.42 9.05
C GLU A 448 10.46 15.23 10.08
N ILE A 449 11.28 16.20 9.64
CA ILE A 449 12.08 17.05 10.53
C ILE A 449 11.19 18.09 11.22
N LEU A 450 10.25 18.70 10.48
CA LEU A 450 9.42 19.77 11.00
C LEU A 450 8.26 19.25 11.85
N GLN A 451 7.79 18.01 11.60
CA GLN A 451 6.68 17.41 12.33
C GLN A 451 7.01 17.27 13.82
N LEU A 452 6.05 17.61 14.69
CA LEU A 452 6.16 17.34 16.11
C LEU A 452 6.15 15.82 16.33
N LYS A 453 7.31 15.28 16.70
CA LYS A 453 7.42 13.87 17.06
C LYS A 453 7.09 13.72 18.54
N SER A 454 6.01 13.06 18.86
CA SER A 454 5.65 12.70 20.23
C SER A 454 6.60 11.65 20.82
N HIS A 455 7.28 10.88 19.96
CA HIS A 455 8.25 9.85 20.33
C HIS A 455 9.46 9.90 19.42
N ARG A 456 10.69 9.85 19.98
CA ARG A 456 11.94 9.79 19.21
C ARG A 456 12.32 8.38 18.83
N THR A 457 11.70 7.36 19.45
CA THR A 457 11.82 5.95 19.12
C THR A 457 10.81 5.61 18.03
N ILE A 458 11.28 5.02 16.93
CA ILE A 458 10.46 4.66 15.77
C ILE A 458 10.84 3.29 15.22
N LEU A 459 9.86 2.60 14.65
CA LEU A 459 10.06 1.36 13.90
C LEU A 459 9.92 1.66 12.40
N SER A 460 11.02 1.62 11.68
CA SER A 460 11.02 1.71 10.23
C SER A 460 10.72 0.36 9.61
N VAL A 461 9.79 0.29 8.66
CA VAL A 461 9.34 -0.94 7.99
C VAL A 461 9.60 -0.81 6.50
N SER A 462 10.48 -1.63 5.95
CA SER A 462 10.83 -1.65 4.52
C SER A 462 9.85 -2.52 3.74
N LEU A 463 8.99 -1.90 2.94
CA LEU A 463 8.08 -2.60 2.04
C LEU A 463 8.82 -3.33 0.90
N PRO A 464 9.87 -2.78 0.28
CA PRO A 464 10.68 -3.51 -0.70
C PRO A 464 11.31 -4.78 -0.13
N ALA A 465 11.81 -4.76 1.11
CA ALA A 465 12.36 -5.94 1.76
C ALA A 465 11.30 -7.03 1.99
N LEU A 466 10.07 -6.63 2.39
CA LEU A 466 8.93 -7.53 2.52
C LEU A 466 8.62 -8.23 1.18
N VAL A 467 8.58 -7.46 0.10
CA VAL A 467 8.31 -7.99 -1.26
C VAL A 467 9.44 -8.91 -1.72
N ASN A 468 10.70 -8.56 -1.46
CA ASN A 468 11.83 -9.44 -1.76
C ASN A 468 11.69 -10.79 -1.05
N ASN A 469 11.32 -10.78 0.22
CA ASN A 469 11.14 -12.00 1.02
C ASN A 469 9.95 -12.84 0.50
N LEU A 470 8.84 -12.19 0.14
CA LEU A 470 7.71 -12.87 -0.52
C LEU A 470 8.17 -13.56 -1.81
N ASN A 471 8.94 -12.87 -2.64
CA ASN A 471 9.43 -13.40 -3.91
C ASN A 471 10.41 -14.55 -3.71
N TYR A 472 11.24 -14.48 -2.67
CA TYR A 472 12.10 -15.61 -2.31
C TYR A 472 11.27 -16.88 -2.05
N TYR A 473 10.23 -16.83 -1.21
CA TYR A 473 9.38 -18.00 -0.98
C TYR A 473 8.58 -18.41 -2.22
N ARG A 474 8.16 -17.46 -3.04
CA ARG A 474 7.50 -17.76 -4.31
C ARG A 474 8.38 -18.50 -5.31
N SER A 475 9.69 -18.34 -5.25
CA SER A 475 10.63 -19.05 -6.12
C SER A 475 10.64 -20.57 -5.92
N PHE A 476 10.18 -21.05 -4.76
CA PHE A 476 10.10 -22.48 -4.46
C PHE A 476 8.78 -23.14 -4.84
N ILE A 477 7.71 -22.35 -5.00
CA ILE A 477 6.37 -22.89 -5.19
C ILE A 477 6.00 -23.02 -6.66
N LYS A 478 5.13 -23.98 -6.91
CA LYS A 478 4.57 -24.16 -8.27
C LYS A 478 3.68 -22.97 -8.63
N PRO A 479 3.59 -22.66 -9.92
CA PRO A 479 2.80 -21.52 -10.41
C PRO A 479 1.32 -21.53 -10.02
N GLU A 480 0.71 -22.69 -9.85
CA GLU A 480 -0.69 -22.87 -9.46
C GLU A 480 -0.91 -22.87 -7.95
N THR A 481 0.17 -22.95 -7.16
CA THR A 481 0.09 -22.97 -5.69
C THR A 481 -0.24 -21.59 -5.15
N LYS A 482 -1.28 -21.52 -4.34
CA LYS A 482 -1.71 -20.28 -3.68
C LYS A 482 -0.84 -19.92 -2.49
N VAL A 483 -0.80 -18.64 -2.16
CA VAL A 483 -0.01 -18.12 -1.02
C VAL A 483 -0.91 -17.45 0.00
N VAL A 484 -0.81 -17.94 1.24
CA VAL A 484 -1.38 -17.27 2.42
C VAL A 484 -0.31 -16.45 3.10
N ALA A 485 -0.53 -15.17 3.30
CA ALA A 485 0.31 -14.34 4.15
C ALA A 485 -0.21 -14.37 5.59
N MET A 486 0.68 -14.72 6.53
CA MET A 486 0.37 -14.68 7.96
C MET A 486 0.52 -13.25 8.48
N VAL A 487 -0.60 -12.58 8.78
CA VAL A 487 -0.64 -11.16 9.19
C VAL A 487 -1.15 -10.95 10.62
N LYS A 488 -1.21 -12.02 11.41
CA LYS A 488 -1.61 -12.00 12.82
C LYS A 488 -0.71 -11.11 13.67
N ALA A 489 -1.21 -10.71 14.86
CA ALA A 489 -0.51 -9.86 15.82
C ALA A 489 0.03 -8.56 15.16
N MET A 490 -0.81 -7.85 14.40
CA MET A 490 -0.42 -6.65 13.65
C MET A 490 0.79 -6.92 12.72
N CYS A 491 0.70 -7.92 11.86
CA CYS A 491 1.82 -8.35 11.01
C CYS A 491 3.11 -8.58 11.82
N TYR A 492 2.99 -9.35 12.90
CA TYR A 492 4.09 -9.62 13.86
C TYR A 492 4.67 -8.33 14.47
N GLY A 493 3.81 -7.36 14.77
CA GLY A 493 4.22 -6.10 15.41
C GLY A 493 4.64 -4.99 14.43
N LEU A 494 4.71 -5.25 13.14
CA LEU A 494 5.20 -4.28 12.14
C LEU A 494 4.13 -3.30 11.63
N GLY A 495 2.89 -3.48 12.01
CA GLY A 495 1.77 -2.68 11.54
C GLY A 495 0.76 -3.48 10.74
N ASP A 496 -0.15 -2.85 10.01
CA ASP A 496 -1.23 -3.57 9.35
C ASP A 496 -1.55 -3.07 7.93
N ALA A 497 -2.33 -2.00 7.78
CA ALA A 497 -2.96 -1.68 6.50
C ALA A 497 -1.96 -1.42 5.36
N GLU A 498 -0.93 -0.64 5.59
CA GLU A 498 0.05 -0.28 4.56
C GLU A 498 0.81 -1.51 4.06
N LEU A 499 1.22 -2.38 5.00
CA LEU A 499 1.93 -3.61 4.70
C LEU A 499 1.03 -4.61 3.98
N ILE A 500 -0.25 -4.72 4.39
CA ILE A 500 -1.21 -5.63 3.77
C ILE A 500 -1.64 -5.13 2.39
N ASN A 501 -1.80 -3.82 2.19
CA ASN A 501 -2.04 -3.24 0.88
C ASN A 501 -0.89 -3.53 -0.10
N GLU A 502 0.36 -3.50 0.37
CA GLU A 502 1.49 -3.91 -0.43
C GLU A 502 1.42 -5.40 -0.79
N LEU A 503 1.12 -6.28 0.17
CA LEU A 503 0.92 -7.72 -0.08
C LEU A 503 -0.25 -7.98 -1.05
N GLN A 504 -1.35 -7.25 -0.92
CA GLN A 504 -2.49 -7.33 -1.83
C GLN A 504 -2.11 -6.88 -3.24
N TYR A 505 -1.36 -5.78 -3.36
CA TYR A 505 -0.83 -5.30 -4.63
C TYR A 505 0.04 -6.35 -5.33
N TYR A 506 0.80 -7.13 -4.54
CA TYR A 506 1.61 -8.25 -5.03
C TYR A 506 0.85 -9.58 -5.09
N ASN A 507 -0.48 -9.55 -5.24
CA ASN A 507 -1.33 -10.72 -5.52
C ASN A 507 -1.14 -11.89 -4.53
N ILE A 508 -1.21 -11.60 -3.23
CA ILE A 508 -1.42 -12.63 -2.22
C ILE A 508 -2.85 -13.18 -2.37
N ASP A 509 -3.02 -14.50 -2.27
CA ASP A 509 -4.32 -15.14 -2.45
C ASP A 509 -5.18 -15.09 -1.18
N TYR A 510 -4.57 -15.22 0.00
CA TYR A 510 -5.23 -15.27 1.30
C TYR A 510 -4.42 -14.54 2.36
N LEU A 511 -5.11 -14.01 3.33
CA LEU A 511 -4.53 -13.58 4.60
C LEU A 511 -4.92 -14.55 5.70
N ALA A 512 -4.09 -14.68 6.75
CA ALA A 512 -4.47 -15.43 7.94
C ALA A 512 -4.14 -14.62 9.20
N VAL A 513 -5.14 -14.49 10.06
CA VAL A 513 -5.08 -13.81 11.35
C VAL A 513 -5.26 -14.82 12.49
N ALA A 514 -4.95 -14.42 13.74
CA ALA A 514 -5.15 -15.28 14.88
C ALA A 514 -6.60 -15.27 15.36
N TYR A 515 -7.19 -14.09 15.49
CA TYR A 515 -8.51 -13.88 16.09
C TYR A 515 -9.42 -13.03 15.19
N THR A 516 -10.73 -13.13 15.46
CA THR A 516 -11.78 -12.41 14.72
C THR A 516 -11.58 -10.92 14.68
N ASP A 517 -11.19 -10.29 15.81
CA ASP A 517 -10.96 -8.85 15.93
C ASP A 517 -9.92 -8.33 14.94
N GLU A 518 -8.85 -9.12 14.71
CA GLU A 518 -7.83 -8.76 13.74
C GLU A 518 -8.43 -8.73 12.33
N GLY A 519 -9.21 -9.75 11.97
CA GLY A 519 -9.89 -9.82 10.67
C GLY A 519 -10.88 -8.66 10.46
N VAL A 520 -11.68 -8.36 11.49
CA VAL A 520 -12.61 -7.22 11.48
C VAL A 520 -11.87 -5.89 11.30
N ASN A 521 -10.74 -5.70 12.00
CA ASN A 521 -9.92 -4.50 11.86
C ASN A 521 -9.36 -4.35 10.43
N LEU A 522 -8.99 -5.45 9.79
CA LEU A 522 -8.55 -5.43 8.39
C LEU A 522 -9.70 -5.09 7.44
N ARG A 523 -10.91 -5.64 7.66
CA ARG A 523 -12.09 -5.28 6.88
C ARG A 523 -12.43 -3.80 7.00
N LYS A 524 -12.39 -3.23 8.21
CA LYS A 524 -12.58 -1.79 8.46
C LYS A 524 -11.54 -0.91 7.76
N LYS A 525 -10.40 -1.47 7.37
CA LYS A 525 -9.35 -0.80 6.59
C LYS A 525 -9.40 -1.15 5.09
N ASN A 526 -10.54 -1.62 4.60
CA ASN A 526 -10.82 -1.94 3.21
C ASN A 526 -9.95 -3.05 2.61
N ILE A 527 -9.50 -3.99 3.44
CA ILE A 527 -8.80 -5.19 2.95
C ILE A 527 -9.83 -6.22 2.49
N ASN A 528 -9.86 -6.50 1.19
CA ASN A 528 -10.87 -7.36 0.54
C ASN A 528 -10.42 -8.80 0.28
N LEU A 529 -9.15 -9.13 0.51
CA LEU A 529 -8.66 -10.50 0.36
C LEU A 529 -9.41 -11.48 1.27
N PRO A 530 -9.58 -12.75 0.90
CA PRO A 530 -10.08 -13.77 1.81
C PRO A 530 -9.22 -13.84 3.08
N ILE A 531 -9.84 -13.87 4.25
CA ILE A 531 -9.16 -13.86 5.55
C ILE A 531 -9.54 -15.12 6.33
N ILE A 532 -8.55 -15.95 6.62
CA ILE A 532 -8.68 -17.14 7.48
C ILE A 532 -8.47 -16.71 8.94
N VAL A 533 -9.39 -17.07 9.82
CA VAL A 533 -9.27 -16.87 11.27
C VAL A 533 -8.87 -18.18 11.92
N LEU A 534 -7.65 -18.26 12.44
CA LEU A 534 -7.04 -19.52 12.98
C LEU A 534 -7.48 -19.85 14.41
N GLY A 535 -7.90 -18.90 15.20
CA GLY A 535 -8.43 -19.08 16.55
C GLY A 535 -9.89 -18.67 16.60
N ALA A 536 -10.71 -19.28 15.73
CA ALA A 536 -12.12 -18.96 15.61
C ALA A 536 -12.87 -19.45 16.85
N GLU A 537 -13.31 -18.53 17.70
CA GLU A 537 -14.16 -18.80 18.85
C GLU A 537 -15.63 -18.81 18.42
N ALA A 538 -16.39 -19.76 18.97
CA ALA A 538 -17.78 -19.96 18.57
C ALA A 538 -18.66 -18.71 18.77
N GLU A 539 -18.38 -17.92 19.82
CA GLU A 539 -19.09 -16.69 20.16
C GLU A 539 -18.88 -15.58 19.12
N SER A 540 -17.86 -15.71 18.27
CA SER A 540 -17.54 -14.72 17.25
C SER A 540 -18.02 -15.09 15.83
N PHE A 541 -18.68 -16.25 15.64
CA PHE A 541 -19.13 -16.70 14.32
C PHE A 541 -20.11 -15.73 13.65
N GLU A 542 -21.02 -15.12 14.43
CA GLU A 542 -21.93 -14.09 13.92
C GLU A 542 -21.16 -12.90 13.32
N MET A 543 -20.10 -12.47 14.03
CA MET A 543 -19.24 -11.38 13.54
C MET A 543 -18.45 -11.81 12.31
N MET A 544 -17.97 -13.06 12.23
CA MET A 544 -17.26 -13.57 11.05
C MET A 544 -18.16 -13.60 9.83
N ILE A 545 -19.44 -13.98 9.99
CA ILE A 545 -20.45 -13.94 8.94
C ILE A 545 -20.62 -12.51 8.44
N ASN A 546 -20.87 -11.56 9.35
CA ASN A 546 -21.12 -10.16 9.02
C ASN A 546 -19.94 -9.47 8.29
N TYR A 547 -18.71 -9.87 8.59
CA TYR A 547 -17.51 -9.32 7.98
C TYR A 547 -16.89 -10.21 6.89
N GLY A 548 -17.54 -11.29 6.47
CA GLY A 548 -17.05 -12.18 5.41
C GLY A 548 -15.68 -12.79 5.75
N LEU A 549 -15.49 -13.24 7.00
CA LEU A 549 -14.29 -13.94 7.46
C LEU A 549 -14.50 -15.44 7.38
N GLU A 550 -13.43 -16.19 7.12
CA GLU A 550 -13.48 -17.65 6.92
C GLU A 550 -12.86 -18.38 8.14
N PRO A 551 -13.67 -19.04 9.01
CA PRO A 551 -13.18 -19.65 10.24
C PRO A 551 -12.40 -20.94 10.02
N GLU A 552 -11.37 -21.18 10.85
CA GLU A 552 -10.82 -22.50 11.13
C GLU A 552 -11.81 -23.30 11.97
N ILE A 553 -12.15 -24.52 11.54
CA ILE A 553 -12.98 -25.47 12.28
C ILE A 553 -12.10 -26.68 12.65
N PHE A 554 -11.96 -26.95 13.93
CA PHE A 554 -10.99 -27.91 14.46
C PHE A 554 -11.55 -28.95 15.45
N ASN A 555 -12.83 -28.84 15.82
CA ASN A 555 -13.51 -29.80 16.70
C ASN A 555 -15.02 -29.83 16.43
N PHE A 556 -15.72 -30.80 16.98
CA PHE A 556 -17.17 -30.96 16.83
C PHE A 556 -17.98 -29.84 17.48
N TYR A 557 -17.44 -29.19 18.54
CA TYR A 557 -18.12 -28.08 19.19
C TYR A 557 -18.19 -26.88 18.21
N SER A 558 -17.07 -26.47 17.65
CA SER A 558 -17.04 -25.36 16.66
C SER A 558 -17.87 -25.68 15.41
N LEU A 559 -17.88 -26.95 14.97
CA LEU A 559 -18.71 -27.40 13.84
C LEU A 559 -20.21 -27.29 14.13
N LYS A 560 -20.67 -27.68 15.32
CA LYS A 560 -22.08 -27.58 15.72
C LYS A 560 -22.52 -26.12 15.92
N GLU A 561 -21.68 -25.31 16.54
CA GLU A 561 -22.02 -23.90 16.78
C GLU A 561 -22.10 -23.08 15.47
N ILE A 562 -21.23 -23.35 14.49
CA ILE A 562 -21.36 -22.66 13.19
C ILE A 562 -22.63 -23.12 12.44
N GLU A 563 -23.03 -24.40 12.50
CA GLU A 563 -24.29 -24.89 11.95
C GLU A 563 -25.51 -24.18 12.58
N LYS A 564 -25.47 -24.03 13.91
CA LYS A 564 -26.52 -23.35 14.66
C LYS A 564 -26.61 -21.87 14.27
N VAL A 565 -25.47 -21.13 14.19
CA VAL A 565 -25.47 -19.74 13.79
C VAL A 565 -25.98 -19.59 12.36
N LEU A 566 -25.52 -20.42 11.42
CA LEU A 566 -25.99 -20.38 10.03
C LEU A 566 -27.50 -20.65 9.89
N SER A 567 -28.09 -21.43 10.80
CA SER A 567 -29.55 -21.69 10.78
C SER A 567 -30.39 -20.43 10.98
N TYR A 568 -29.83 -19.36 11.55
CA TYR A 568 -30.46 -18.04 11.67
C TYR A 568 -30.27 -17.14 10.44
N HIS A 569 -29.40 -17.54 9.48
CA HIS A 569 -29.03 -16.80 8.27
C HIS A 569 -29.48 -17.57 7.01
N ALA A 570 -30.77 -17.66 6.77
CA ALA A 570 -31.32 -18.38 5.63
C ALA A 570 -31.01 -17.77 4.27
N ASP A 571 -30.58 -16.51 4.24
CA ASP A 571 -30.12 -15.77 3.06
C ASP A 571 -28.72 -16.18 2.60
N ILE A 572 -27.89 -16.76 3.49
CA ILE A 572 -26.56 -17.25 3.16
C ILE A 572 -26.68 -18.60 2.48
N LYS A 573 -26.29 -18.63 1.20
CA LYS A 573 -26.30 -19.87 0.41
C LYS A 573 -25.03 -20.71 0.61
N GLU A 574 -23.91 -20.06 0.89
CA GLU A 574 -22.60 -20.68 1.00
C GLU A 574 -21.74 -19.92 2.01
N PHE A 575 -21.26 -20.59 3.04
CA PHE A 575 -20.32 -20.07 4.01
C PHE A 575 -19.07 -20.94 4.03
N LYS A 576 -17.91 -20.32 3.79
CA LYS A 576 -16.62 -21.00 3.66
C LYS A 576 -15.99 -21.27 5.00
N ILE A 577 -15.53 -22.50 5.19
CA ILE A 577 -14.80 -22.95 6.39
C ILE A 577 -13.47 -23.61 6.00
N HIS A 578 -12.51 -23.59 6.92
CA HIS A 578 -11.22 -24.25 6.77
C HIS A 578 -11.10 -25.37 7.82
N LEU A 579 -11.06 -26.61 7.36
CA LEU A 579 -10.96 -27.76 8.27
C LEU A 579 -9.52 -27.97 8.71
N LYS A 580 -9.30 -28.00 10.02
CA LYS A 580 -8.02 -28.34 10.62
C LYS A 580 -7.90 -29.83 10.90
N ILE A 581 -6.78 -30.41 10.47
CA ILE A 581 -6.43 -31.81 10.71
C ILE A 581 -5.20 -31.89 11.62
N ASP A 582 -5.28 -32.72 12.66
CA ASP A 582 -4.13 -33.03 13.49
C ASP A 582 -3.34 -34.19 12.88
N THR A 583 -2.14 -33.91 12.44
CA THR A 583 -1.21 -34.87 11.84
C THR A 583 -0.03 -35.20 12.75
N GLY A 584 -0.09 -34.81 14.05
CA GLY A 584 0.95 -35.12 15.03
C GLY A 584 1.47 -33.89 15.80
N MET A 585 0.95 -32.68 15.58
CA MET A 585 1.27 -31.52 16.42
C MET A 585 0.51 -31.53 17.76
N HIS A 586 -0.65 -32.17 17.80
CA HIS A 586 -1.50 -32.35 18.98
C HIS A 586 -1.92 -31.04 19.66
N ARG A 587 -2.19 -30.01 18.86
CA ARG A 587 -2.65 -28.72 19.35
C ARG A 587 -4.14 -28.50 19.04
N LEU A 588 -4.53 -28.54 17.77
CA LEU A 588 -5.89 -28.38 17.25
C LEU A 588 -6.06 -29.26 16.02
N GLY A 589 -7.27 -29.75 15.78
CA GLY A 589 -7.64 -30.42 14.53
C GLY A 589 -8.31 -31.78 14.76
N PHE A 590 -9.10 -32.19 13.75
CA PHE A 590 -9.73 -33.51 13.73
C PHE A 590 -8.70 -34.62 13.49
N ARG A 591 -8.88 -35.74 14.13
CA ARG A 591 -8.08 -36.94 13.94
C ARG A 591 -8.64 -37.83 12.85
N GLN A 592 -7.85 -38.73 12.29
CA GLN A 592 -8.22 -39.58 11.16
C GLN A 592 -9.55 -40.34 11.40
N HIS A 593 -9.77 -40.87 12.61
CA HIS A 593 -10.97 -41.63 12.94
C HIS A 593 -12.26 -40.79 13.04
N GLU A 594 -12.14 -39.44 13.15
CA GLU A 594 -13.27 -38.51 13.24
C GLU A 594 -13.75 -38.02 11.87
N ILE A 595 -12.95 -38.22 10.82
CA ILE A 595 -13.16 -37.61 9.50
C ILE A 595 -14.47 -38.01 8.85
N GLN A 596 -14.88 -39.27 8.97
CA GLN A 596 -16.13 -39.73 8.38
C GLN A 596 -17.36 -39.05 9.00
N GLU A 597 -17.32 -38.80 10.31
CA GLU A 597 -18.37 -38.08 11.02
C GLU A 597 -18.42 -36.61 10.60
N VAL A 598 -17.26 -35.95 10.52
CA VAL A 598 -17.13 -34.56 10.04
C VAL A 598 -17.71 -34.40 8.63
N ILE A 599 -17.35 -35.30 7.70
CA ILE A 599 -17.89 -35.32 6.33
C ILE A 599 -19.41 -35.47 6.34
N SER A 600 -19.93 -36.40 7.19
CA SER A 600 -21.35 -36.62 7.28
C SER A 600 -22.12 -35.40 7.75
N ILE A 601 -21.59 -34.66 8.74
CA ILE A 601 -22.20 -33.45 9.27
C ILE A 601 -22.21 -32.37 8.17
N ILE A 602 -21.08 -32.09 7.53
CA ILE A 602 -20.97 -31.02 6.52
C ILE A 602 -21.87 -31.32 5.31
N LYS A 603 -21.95 -32.57 4.86
CA LYS A 603 -22.85 -32.95 3.73
C LYS A 603 -24.33 -32.71 4.03
N LYS A 604 -24.75 -32.76 5.31
CA LYS A 604 -26.11 -32.47 5.70
C LYS A 604 -26.46 -30.98 5.69
N ASN A 605 -25.46 -30.11 5.76
CA ASN A 605 -25.67 -28.67 5.78
C ASN A 605 -25.18 -28.05 4.48
N PRO A 606 -26.07 -27.75 3.51
CA PRO A 606 -25.67 -27.19 2.22
C PRO A 606 -25.11 -25.78 2.28
N GLN A 607 -25.28 -25.05 3.40
CA GLN A 607 -24.67 -23.72 3.60
C GLN A 607 -23.17 -23.81 3.90
N LEU A 608 -22.68 -24.94 4.44
CA LEU A 608 -21.27 -25.13 4.76
C LEU A 608 -20.47 -25.57 3.54
N LYS A 609 -19.42 -24.83 3.22
CA LYS A 609 -18.48 -25.19 2.15
C LYS A 609 -17.06 -25.24 2.65
N ILE A 610 -16.42 -26.40 2.49
CA ILE A 610 -15.00 -26.55 2.80
C ILE A 610 -14.19 -25.80 1.75
N ALA A 611 -13.63 -24.65 2.11
CA ALA A 611 -12.70 -23.90 1.24
C ALA A 611 -11.33 -24.56 1.20
N SER A 612 -10.85 -25.03 2.38
CA SER A 612 -9.60 -25.77 2.46
C SER A 612 -9.57 -26.77 3.61
N VAL A 613 -8.67 -27.73 3.49
CA VAL A 613 -8.25 -28.62 4.57
C VAL A 613 -6.77 -28.36 4.85
N PHE A 614 -6.38 -28.25 6.12
CA PHE A 614 -5.02 -27.93 6.45
C PHE A 614 -4.49 -28.54 7.76
N SER A 615 -3.19 -28.64 7.88
CA SER A 615 -2.47 -29.03 9.09
C SER A 615 -1.31 -28.07 9.37
N HIS A 616 -0.44 -28.42 10.30
CA HIS A 616 0.75 -27.65 10.64
C HIS A 616 1.90 -28.56 11.00
N PHE A 617 3.10 -28.25 10.50
CA PHE A 617 4.31 -28.95 10.84
C PHE A 617 4.73 -28.64 12.28
N ALA A 618 5.18 -29.67 12.99
CA ALA A 618 5.70 -29.52 14.33
C ALA A 618 7.16 -29.08 14.36
N ALA A 619 7.99 -29.56 13.41
CA ALA A 619 9.43 -29.36 13.42
C ALA A 619 10.03 -29.32 12.00
N ALA A 620 9.38 -28.65 11.04
CA ALA A 620 9.87 -28.59 9.67
C ALA A 620 11.21 -27.86 9.50
N GLU A 621 11.63 -27.09 10.49
CA GLU A 621 12.91 -26.38 10.53
C GLU A 621 14.09 -27.25 10.96
N ASP A 622 13.86 -28.35 11.69
CA ASP A 622 14.91 -29.19 12.25
C ASP A 622 15.18 -30.41 11.35
N PRO A 623 16.38 -30.54 10.76
CA PRO A 623 16.74 -31.70 9.96
C PRO A 623 16.70 -33.02 10.70
N GLN A 624 16.84 -33.04 12.02
CA GLN A 624 16.80 -34.28 12.81
C GLN A 624 15.36 -34.83 12.87
N GLU A 625 14.33 -33.99 12.66
CA GLU A 625 12.93 -34.33 12.68
C GLU A 625 12.33 -34.55 11.28
N ASP A 626 13.16 -34.67 10.23
CA ASP A 626 12.67 -34.84 8.85
C ASP A 626 11.80 -36.09 8.70
N ALA A 627 12.16 -37.19 9.34
CA ALA A 627 11.37 -38.43 9.33
C ALA A 627 9.96 -38.24 9.94
N PHE A 628 9.84 -37.41 10.97
CA PHE A 628 8.54 -37.07 11.55
C PHE A 628 7.75 -36.15 10.63
N THR A 629 8.38 -35.14 10.03
CA THR A 629 7.77 -34.24 9.07
C THR A 629 7.25 -35.00 7.85
N GLN A 630 7.99 -35.97 7.32
CA GLN A 630 7.55 -36.85 6.24
C GLN A 630 6.31 -37.67 6.62
N ARG A 631 6.25 -38.19 7.84
CA ARG A 631 5.05 -38.87 8.35
C ARG A 631 3.84 -37.93 8.41
N GLN A 632 4.03 -36.67 8.86
CA GLN A 632 2.95 -35.69 8.86
C GLN A 632 2.41 -35.43 7.44
N ILE A 633 3.30 -35.36 6.43
CA ILE A 633 2.92 -35.20 5.02
C ILE A 633 2.11 -36.39 4.54
N ALA A 634 2.54 -37.61 4.85
CA ALA A 634 1.84 -38.83 4.42
C ALA A 634 0.45 -38.95 5.05
N ILE A 635 0.33 -38.73 6.36
CA ILE A 635 -0.96 -38.73 7.09
C ILE A 635 -1.88 -37.63 6.53
N PHE A 636 -1.36 -36.42 6.29
CA PHE A 636 -2.11 -35.31 5.74
C PHE A 636 -2.65 -35.65 4.34
N LYS A 637 -1.83 -36.23 3.50
CA LYS A 637 -2.22 -36.64 2.14
C LYS A 637 -3.34 -37.67 2.19
N GLU A 638 -3.18 -38.73 2.99
CA GLU A 638 -4.20 -39.79 3.15
C GLU A 638 -5.55 -39.21 3.57
N ILE A 639 -5.59 -38.41 4.64
CA ILE A 639 -6.82 -37.79 5.15
C ILE A 639 -7.45 -36.85 4.14
N THR A 640 -6.65 -36.02 3.49
CA THR A 640 -7.18 -35.05 2.52
C THR A 640 -7.66 -35.72 1.24
N ASP A 641 -7.06 -36.83 0.79
CA ASP A 641 -7.57 -37.63 -0.34
C ASP A 641 -8.94 -38.23 0.00
N ILE A 642 -9.17 -38.72 1.24
CA ILE A 642 -10.48 -39.15 1.70
C ILE A 642 -11.50 -38.00 1.64
N ILE A 643 -11.17 -36.83 2.22
CA ILE A 643 -12.10 -35.70 2.27
C ILE A 643 -12.43 -35.21 0.85
N THR A 644 -11.43 -34.97 0.00
CA THR A 644 -11.64 -34.41 -1.33
C THR A 644 -12.42 -35.33 -2.24
N SER A 645 -12.31 -36.66 -2.07
CA SER A 645 -13.10 -37.64 -2.83
C SER A 645 -14.60 -37.62 -2.53
N GLN A 646 -15.02 -37.01 -1.44
CA GLN A 646 -16.40 -36.99 -0.97
C GLN A 646 -17.19 -35.76 -1.46
N PHE A 647 -16.57 -34.81 -2.08
CA PHE A 647 -17.19 -33.56 -2.57
C PHE A 647 -16.91 -33.36 -4.07
N ASP A 648 -17.89 -32.80 -4.78
CA ASP A 648 -17.84 -32.54 -6.23
C ASP A 648 -17.22 -31.17 -6.59
N TYR A 649 -16.75 -30.43 -5.60
CA TYR A 649 -16.07 -29.15 -5.77
C TYR A 649 -14.63 -29.19 -5.25
N ARG A 650 -13.81 -28.26 -5.74
CA ARG A 650 -12.38 -28.18 -5.40
C ARG A 650 -12.20 -27.70 -3.96
N ILE A 651 -11.53 -28.48 -3.15
CA ILE A 651 -11.07 -28.16 -1.80
C ILE A 651 -9.56 -27.95 -1.85
N LEU A 652 -9.06 -26.83 -1.31
CA LEU A 652 -7.63 -26.53 -1.26
C LEU A 652 -6.97 -27.28 -0.11
N ARG A 653 -5.75 -27.78 -0.32
CA ARG A 653 -4.97 -28.50 0.68
C ARG A 653 -3.71 -27.73 1.02
N HIS A 654 -3.38 -27.58 2.31
CA HIS A 654 -2.14 -26.91 2.71
C HIS A 654 -1.61 -27.34 4.06
N ILE A 655 -0.31 -27.57 4.14
CA ILE A 655 0.39 -27.93 5.38
C ILE A 655 1.65 -27.10 5.59
N ALA A 656 2.36 -26.73 4.52
CA ALA A 656 3.64 -26.05 4.56
C ALA A 656 3.57 -24.66 5.20
N ASN A 657 4.43 -24.43 6.20
CA ASN A 657 4.82 -23.12 6.74
C ASN A 657 6.07 -22.60 6.02
N SER A 658 6.65 -21.47 6.45
CA SER A 658 7.84 -20.90 5.80
C SER A 658 8.98 -21.91 5.65
N ALA A 659 9.35 -22.67 6.70
CA ALA A 659 10.38 -23.69 6.63
C ALA A 659 10.00 -24.86 5.72
N GLY A 660 8.73 -25.28 5.76
CA GLY A 660 8.22 -26.34 4.88
C GLY A 660 8.23 -25.98 3.40
N ILE A 661 8.09 -24.71 3.05
CA ILE A 661 8.13 -24.24 1.66
C ILE A 661 9.51 -24.49 1.04
N SER A 662 10.58 -24.13 1.73
CA SER A 662 11.95 -24.28 1.21
C SER A 662 12.51 -25.71 1.35
N ARG A 663 12.07 -26.47 2.37
CA ARG A 663 12.67 -27.79 2.66
C ARG A 663 11.89 -28.98 2.11
N PHE A 664 10.56 -28.86 1.94
CA PHE A 664 9.68 -29.97 1.52
C PHE A 664 8.79 -29.59 0.32
N PRO A 665 9.35 -29.54 -0.90
CA PRO A 665 8.60 -29.16 -2.11
C PRO A 665 7.33 -30.00 -2.34
N GLU A 666 7.33 -31.27 -1.92
CA GLU A 666 6.19 -32.18 -2.02
C GLU A 666 5.02 -31.81 -1.10
N ALA A 667 5.26 -31.00 -0.06
CA ALA A 667 4.26 -30.54 0.89
C ALA A 667 3.50 -29.28 0.46
N GLN A 668 3.77 -28.75 -0.73
CA GLN A 668 3.13 -27.51 -1.21
C GLN A 668 1.64 -27.67 -1.46
N PHE A 669 1.22 -28.86 -1.91
CA PHE A 669 -0.17 -29.14 -2.29
C PHE A 669 -0.80 -28.02 -3.14
N ASP A 670 -1.96 -27.50 -2.74
CA ASP A 670 -2.66 -26.41 -3.45
C ASP A 670 -2.33 -25.01 -2.92
N MET A 671 -1.81 -24.92 -1.67
CA MET A 671 -1.58 -23.65 -1.02
C MET A 671 -0.47 -23.76 0.04
N VAL A 672 0.27 -22.66 0.27
CA VAL A 672 1.31 -22.56 1.31
C VAL A 672 1.10 -21.34 2.19
N ARG A 673 1.66 -21.36 3.42
CA ARG A 673 1.55 -20.25 4.37
C ARG A 673 2.91 -19.66 4.67
N VAL A 674 3.13 -18.42 4.25
CA VAL A 674 4.36 -17.68 4.56
C VAL A 674 4.12 -16.85 5.83
N GLY A 675 4.90 -17.15 6.86
CA GLY A 675 4.85 -16.48 8.16
C GLY A 675 6.04 -15.57 8.38
N ILE A 676 6.87 -15.90 9.37
CA ILE A 676 8.01 -15.10 9.80
C ILE A 676 9.02 -14.81 8.67
N GLY A 677 9.07 -15.69 7.67
CA GLY A 677 9.90 -15.50 6.49
C GLY A 677 9.58 -14.23 5.71
N LEU A 678 8.30 -13.80 5.66
CA LEU A 678 7.93 -12.49 5.08
C LEU A 678 8.66 -11.33 5.74
N TYR A 679 8.89 -11.45 7.04
CA TYR A 679 9.44 -10.38 7.89
C TYR A 679 10.97 -10.45 8.00
N GLY A 680 11.61 -11.34 7.21
CA GLY A 680 13.07 -11.41 7.06
C GLY A 680 13.79 -12.38 8.00
N PHE A 681 13.06 -13.33 8.59
CA PHE A 681 13.65 -14.29 9.51
C PHE A 681 13.35 -15.74 9.09
N SER A 682 14.34 -16.62 9.22
CA SER A 682 14.18 -18.06 9.02
C SER A 682 15.04 -18.85 9.98
N SER A 683 14.49 -19.97 10.47
CA SER A 683 15.25 -20.99 11.20
C SER A 683 16.06 -21.87 10.26
N VAL A 684 15.72 -21.88 8.97
CA VAL A 684 16.42 -22.66 7.93
C VAL A 684 17.68 -21.92 7.49
N PRO A 685 18.89 -22.48 7.68
CA PRO A 685 20.13 -21.79 7.38
C PRO A 685 20.26 -21.32 5.93
N GLN A 686 19.75 -22.10 4.97
CA GLN A 686 19.80 -21.80 3.54
C GLN A 686 18.96 -20.57 3.15
N ASP A 687 17.89 -20.28 3.90
CA ASP A 687 17.01 -19.15 3.61
C ASP A 687 17.64 -17.81 4.06
N LYS A 688 18.40 -17.82 5.16
CA LYS A 688 18.91 -16.60 5.83
C LYS A 688 19.64 -15.62 4.92
N PRO A 689 20.54 -16.05 4.02
CA PRO A 689 21.27 -15.12 3.13
C PRO A 689 20.39 -14.43 2.09
N HIS A 690 19.20 -14.96 1.81
CA HIS A 690 18.29 -14.47 0.79
C HIS A 690 17.19 -13.56 1.32
N LEU A 691 17.00 -13.57 2.64
CA LEU A 691 15.98 -12.74 3.28
C LEU A 691 16.55 -11.39 3.69
N GLN A 692 15.79 -10.34 3.40
CA GLN A 692 16.12 -8.97 3.77
C GLN A 692 15.43 -8.56 5.06
N HIS A 693 16.10 -7.72 5.85
CA HIS A 693 15.52 -7.15 7.06
C HIS A 693 14.39 -6.19 6.73
N VAL A 694 13.20 -6.48 7.25
CA VAL A 694 12.01 -5.65 7.05
C VAL A 694 11.91 -4.55 8.11
N ALA A 695 12.41 -4.78 9.32
CA ALA A 695 12.19 -3.91 10.47
C ALA A 695 13.49 -3.34 11.03
N THR A 696 13.52 -2.01 11.27
CA THR A 696 14.60 -1.32 11.98
C THR A 696 14.02 -0.50 13.12
N LEU A 697 14.31 -0.89 14.36
CA LEU A 697 13.94 -0.13 15.56
C LEU A 697 15.07 0.83 15.90
N ARG A 698 14.80 2.11 15.84
CA ARG A 698 15.79 3.17 16.08
C ARG A 698 15.28 4.22 17.06
N THR A 699 16.22 4.84 17.75
CA THR A 699 16.01 5.91 18.70
C THR A 699 17.16 6.92 18.63
N VAL A 700 17.29 7.81 19.60
CA VAL A 700 18.39 8.79 19.68
C VAL A 700 18.98 8.84 21.08
N ILE A 701 20.19 9.36 21.22
CA ILE A 701 20.74 9.71 22.53
C ILE A 701 20.02 10.97 23.02
N THR A 702 19.38 10.91 24.19
CA THR A 702 18.69 12.08 24.78
C THR A 702 19.54 12.83 25.79
N HIS A 703 20.47 12.14 26.44
CA HIS A 703 21.35 12.75 27.42
C HIS A 703 22.64 11.97 27.54
N ILE A 704 23.74 12.66 27.86
CA ILE A 704 25.04 12.06 28.14
C ILE A 704 25.53 12.58 29.48
N VAL A 705 25.96 11.65 30.35
CA VAL A 705 26.54 11.97 31.66
C VAL A 705 27.85 11.21 31.84
N GLU A 706 28.84 11.83 32.47
CA GLU A 706 30.09 11.20 32.86
C GLU A 706 30.02 10.86 34.35
N ILE A 707 30.39 9.62 34.68
CA ILE A 707 30.44 9.12 36.06
C ILE A 707 31.84 8.65 36.38
N GLY A 708 32.21 8.79 37.65
CA GLY A 708 33.52 8.38 38.18
C GLY A 708 33.63 6.88 38.46
N GLU A 709 34.87 6.41 38.71
CA GLU A 709 35.11 5.05 39.14
C GLU A 709 34.35 4.72 40.41
N GLY A 710 33.73 3.54 40.49
CA GLY A 710 32.93 3.09 41.62
C GLY A 710 31.50 3.62 41.66
N GLU A 711 31.14 4.60 40.83
CA GLU A 711 29.76 5.06 40.72
C GLU A 711 28.88 4.03 40.02
N THR A 712 27.57 4.09 40.27
CA THR A 712 26.66 3.02 39.83
C THR A 712 25.56 3.56 38.94
N VAL A 713 25.03 2.67 38.04
CA VAL A 713 23.99 3.01 37.07
C VAL A 713 22.73 2.19 37.29
N GLY A 714 21.59 2.90 37.29
CA GLY A 714 20.23 2.35 37.19
C GLY A 714 19.70 1.69 38.47
N TYR A 715 18.52 1.09 38.33
CA TYR A 715 17.82 0.45 39.45
C TYR A 715 18.64 -0.69 40.09
N ASN A 716 18.64 -0.76 41.40
CA ASN A 716 19.39 -1.68 42.22
C ASN A 716 20.91 -1.60 42.02
N ARG A 717 21.39 -0.50 41.43
CA ARG A 717 22.83 -0.26 41.27
C ARG A 717 23.56 -1.45 40.58
N THR A 718 22.95 -2.04 39.55
CA THR A 718 23.41 -3.32 38.96
C THR A 718 24.62 -3.17 38.02
N TYR A 719 25.06 -1.95 37.76
CA TYR A 719 26.31 -1.65 37.09
C TYR A 719 27.16 -0.75 37.97
N THR A 720 28.41 -1.10 38.17
CA THR A 720 29.42 -0.26 38.82
C THR A 720 30.45 0.13 37.77
N ALA A 721 30.76 1.41 37.66
CA ALA A 721 31.75 1.92 36.74
C ALA A 721 33.16 1.46 37.13
N PRO A 722 33.88 0.72 36.25
CA PRO A 722 35.24 0.24 36.58
C PRO A 722 36.29 1.34 36.45
N ALA A 723 35.97 2.44 35.80
CA ALA A 723 36.77 3.64 35.59
C ALA A 723 35.82 4.78 35.20
N ALA A 724 36.36 6.00 34.97
CA ALA A 724 35.57 7.07 34.43
C ALA A 724 34.79 6.62 33.16
N THR A 725 33.46 6.68 33.25
CA THR A 725 32.57 6.09 32.26
C THR A 725 31.60 7.15 31.67
N LYS A 726 31.55 7.22 30.36
CA LYS A 726 30.58 8.06 29.64
C LYS A 726 29.30 7.24 29.41
N VAL A 727 28.18 7.67 30.00
CA VAL A 727 26.88 6.99 29.94
C VAL A 727 25.93 7.77 29.06
N GLY A 728 25.40 7.11 28.02
CA GLY A 728 24.33 7.64 27.20
C GLY A 728 22.94 7.14 27.65
N ILE A 729 21.95 7.99 27.63
CA ILE A 729 20.55 7.67 27.93
C ILE A 729 19.77 7.72 26.62
N ILE A 730 19.05 6.64 26.32
CA ILE A 730 18.19 6.51 25.15
C ILE A 730 16.72 6.36 25.59
N PRO A 731 15.74 7.02 24.93
CA PRO A 731 14.33 7.05 25.31
C PRO A 731 13.58 5.82 24.75
N ILE A 732 14.02 4.65 25.18
CA ILE A 732 13.37 3.36 24.91
C ILE A 732 13.53 2.47 26.13
N GLY A 733 12.44 1.81 26.51
CA GLY A 733 12.44 0.89 27.65
C GLY A 733 11.53 -0.31 27.42
N TYR A 734 11.24 -1.08 28.49
CA TYR A 734 10.43 -2.28 28.36
C TYR A 734 8.96 -2.00 28.00
N ALA A 735 8.44 -0.80 28.27
CA ALA A 735 7.10 -0.41 27.84
C ALA A 735 7.01 -0.11 26.34
N ASP A 736 8.17 0.07 25.67
CA ASP A 736 8.27 0.15 24.20
C ASP A 736 8.44 -1.22 23.54
N GLY A 737 8.71 -2.25 24.37
CA GLY A 737 8.96 -3.61 23.91
C GLY A 737 10.44 -4.05 23.97
N LEU A 738 11.33 -3.23 24.54
CA LEU A 738 12.72 -3.64 24.73
C LEU A 738 12.81 -4.68 25.86
N ALA A 739 13.32 -5.87 25.55
CA ALA A 739 13.39 -6.98 26.50
C ALA A 739 14.28 -6.65 27.71
N PRO A 740 13.78 -6.73 28.96
CA PRO A 740 14.55 -6.41 30.17
C PRO A 740 15.82 -7.25 30.33
N GLU A 741 15.84 -8.46 29.77
CA GLU A 741 16.97 -9.38 29.79
C GLU A 741 18.20 -8.85 29.07
N LEU A 742 18.01 -7.86 28.17
CA LEU A 742 19.12 -7.21 27.43
C LEU A 742 19.93 -6.24 28.32
N GLY A 743 19.46 -5.90 29.50
CA GLY A 743 20.21 -5.12 30.47
C GLY A 743 21.45 -5.85 31.00
N ARG A 744 22.21 -5.19 31.91
CA ARG A 744 23.38 -5.77 32.62
C ARG A 744 24.47 -6.29 31.68
N ASN A 745 24.84 -5.54 30.67
CA ASN A 745 25.86 -5.86 29.65
C ASN A 745 25.52 -7.07 28.73
N VAL A 746 24.27 -7.55 28.72
CA VAL A 746 23.85 -8.64 27.83
C VAL A 746 23.63 -8.12 26.41
N GLY A 747 22.72 -7.17 26.25
CA GLY A 747 22.38 -6.57 24.96
C GLY A 747 23.32 -5.44 24.56
N LYS A 748 23.32 -5.17 23.26
CA LYS A 748 24.06 -4.05 22.67
C LYS A 748 23.13 -3.25 21.76
N VAL A 749 23.49 -1.98 21.50
CA VAL A 749 22.89 -1.13 20.48
C VAL A 749 23.97 -0.62 19.53
N PHE A 750 23.62 -0.23 18.32
CA PHE A 750 24.55 0.22 17.31
C PHE A 750 24.54 1.75 17.18
N ILE A 751 25.71 2.39 17.28
CA ILE A 751 25.89 3.83 17.23
C ILE A 751 27.21 4.12 16.51
N ASN A 752 27.21 5.05 15.55
CA ASN A 752 28.41 5.51 14.89
C ASN A 752 29.35 4.38 14.45
N ASN A 753 28.80 3.36 13.77
CA ASN A 753 29.47 2.16 13.28
C ASN A 753 30.05 1.22 14.36
N GLN A 754 29.58 1.30 15.61
CA GLN A 754 30.03 0.46 16.69
C GLN A 754 28.89 -0.11 17.53
N LEU A 755 29.04 -1.31 18.03
CA LEU A 755 28.13 -1.94 19.01
C LEU A 755 28.53 -1.54 20.43
N VAL A 756 27.68 -0.86 21.16
CA VAL A 756 27.89 -0.43 22.55
C VAL A 756 26.96 -1.17 23.50
N PRO A 757 27.45 -1.57 24.69
CA PRO A 757 26.66 -2.38 25.62
C PRO A 757 25.59 -1.57 26.35
N ILE A 758 24.46 -2.23 26.62
CA ILE A 758 23.42 -1.77 27.52
C ILE A 758 23.85 -2.01 28.96
N ILE A 759 24.02 -0.99 29.77
CA ILE A 759 24.47 -1.07 31.16
C ILE A 759 23.33 -0.85 32.14
N GLY A 760 23.45 -1.42 33.33
CA GLY A 760 22.40 -1.35 34.34
C GLY A 760 21.13 -2.13 33.93
N LYS A 761 20.01 -1.89 34.61
CA LYS A 761 18.70 -2.43 34.26
C LYS A 761 18.00 -1.54 33.22
N ILE A 762 17.30 -2.14 32.29
CA ILE A 762 16.36 -1.41 31.39
C ILE A 762 15.20 -0.89 32.24
N CYS A 763 14.91 0.40 32.11
CA CYS A 763 13.79 1.05 32.79
C CYS A 763 12.50 0.94 31.95
N MET A 764 11.39 1.48 32.44
CA MET A 764 10.12 1.48 31.71
C MET A 764 10.23 2.20 30.37
N ASP A 765 10.85 3.40 30.37
CA ASP A 765 10.85 4.32 29.24
C ASP A 765 12.26 4.72 28.79
N MET A 766 13.31 4.25 29.46
CA MET A 766 14.70 4.65 29.21
C MET A 766 15.66 3.48 29.38
N THR A 767 16.78 3.56 28.67
CA THR A 767 17.87 2.58 28.76
C THR A 767 19.20 3.31 28.78
N MET A 768 20.14 2.82 29.57
CA MET A 768 21.50 3.37 29.72
C MET A 768 22.47 2.51 28.90
N ILE A 769 23.38 3.16 28.21
CA ILE A 769 24.39 2.55 27.34
C ILE A 769 25.78 3.10 27.66
N ASN A 770 26.81 2.30 27.47
CA ASN A 770 28.17 2.73 27.72
C ASN A 770 28.80 3.36 26.47
N LEU A 771 29.04 4.64 26.51
CA LEU A 771 29.66 5.42 25.43
C LEU A 771 31.14 5.70 25.62
N THR A 772 31.79 5.04 26.61
CA THR A 772 33.22 5.27 26.88
C THR A 772 34.07 4.88 25.64
N GLY A 773 34.88 5.83 25.17
CA GLY A 773 35.68 5.66 23.94
C GLY A 773 34.91 5.86 22.65
N ILE A 774 33.61 6.19 22.70
CA ILE A 774 32.77 6.43 21.52
C ILE A 774 32.61 7.94 21.31
N SER A 775 32.88 8.39 20.09
CA SER A 775 32.56 9.77 19.67
C SER A 775 31.06 9.85 19.38
N ALA A 776 30.29 10.29 20.38
CA ALA A 776 28.85 10.43 20.30
C ALA A 776 28.38 11.69 21.02
N GLN A 777 27.29 12.28 20.53
CA GLN A 777 26.64 13.45 21.08
C GLN A 777 25.14 13.24 21.26
N GLU A 778 24.48 14.09 22.04
CA GLU A 778 23.04 14.11 22.19
C GLU A 778 22.38 14.38 20.82
N GLY A 779 21.37 13.58 20.45
CA GLY A 779 20.72 13.60 19.16
C GLY A 779 21.23 12.55 18.16
N ASP A 780 22.37 11.93 18.39
CA ASP A 780 22.88 10.86 17.51
C ASP A 780 21.92 9.68 17.48
N GLU A 781 21.75 9.09 16.26
CA GLU A 781 20.88 7.93 16.04
C GLU A 781 21.47 6.67 16.68
N VAL A 782 20.57 5.91 17.29
CA VAL A 782 20.85 4.61 17.91
C VAL A 782 19.99 3.55 17.29
N ILE A 783 20.59 2.54 16.68
CA ILE A 783 19.89 1.37 16.14
C ILE A 783 19.82 0.30 17.25
N VAL A 784 18.58 -0.02 17.67
CA VAL A 784 18.31 -1.05 18.67
C VAL A 784 18.21 -2.41 18.00
N TYR A 785 17.41 -2.52 16.92
CA TYR A 785 17.29 -3.69 16.05
C TYR A 785 17.39 -3.25 14.59
N GLY A 786 18.11 -3.99 13.77
CA GLY A 786 18.28 -3.70 12.36
C GLY A 786 19.32 -4.60 11.71
N GLU A 787 19.78 -4.22 10.54
CA GLU A 787 20.79 -4.97 9.79
C GLU A 787 22.14 -5.04 10.56
N GLN A 788 22.51 -3.93 11.23
CA GLN A 788 23.76 -3.78 11.96
C GLN A 788 23.72 -4.44 13.36
N ASN A 789 22.51 -4.71 13.87
CA ASN A 789 22.28 -5.35 15.16
C ASN A 789 21.07 -6.28 15.02
N ARG A 790 21.33 -7.48 14.54
CA ARG A 790 20.31 -8.41 14.07
C ARG A 790 19.44 -8.93 15.21
N ILE A 791 18.12 -8.93 15.00
CA ILE A 791 17.15 -9.35 16.01
C ILE A 791 17.23 -10.85 16.31
N ASP A 792 17.65 -11.70 15.35
CA ASP A 792 17.87 -13.12 15.54
C ASP A 792 19.06 -13.39 16.48
N ASP A 793 20.16 -12.64 16.35
CA ASP A 793 21.33 -12.74 17.23
C ASP A 793 20.98 -12.26 18.65
N ILE A 794 20.24 -11.14 18.76
CA ILE A 794 19.78 -10.60 20.04
C ILE A 794 18.82 -11.58 20.74
N ALA A 795 17.89 -12.17 20.00
CA ALA A 795 16.95 -13.14 20.55
C ALA A 795 17.68 -14.38 21.09
N ALA A 796 18.66 -14.88 20.34
CA ALA A 796 19.49 -16.02 20.78
C ALA A 796 20.27 -15.73 22.07
N GLN A 797 20.82 -14.51 22.24
CA GLN A 797 21.54 -14.09 23.45
C GLN A 797 20.70 -14.19 24.73
N ILE A 798 19.37 -14.02 24.62
CA ILE A 798 18.45 -14.06 25.76
C ILE A 798 17.57 -15.30 25.79
N GLY A 799 17.87 -16.31 24.97
CA GLY A 799 17.10 -17.56 24.90
C GLY A 799 15.68 -17.39 24.37
N LYS A 800 15.44 -16.41 23.50
CA LYS A 800 14.15 -16.11 22.87
C LYS A 800 14.20 -16.30 21.36
N ILE A 801 13.06 -16.17 20.72
CA ILE A 801 12.93 -16.25 19.27
C ILE A 801 12.62 -14.86 18.69
N PRO A 802 12.95 -14.57 17.44
CA PRO A 802 12.70 -13.27 16.79
C PRO A 802 11.24 -12.81 16.88
N TYR A 803 10.29 -13.74 16.79
CA TYR A 803 8.84 -13.48 16.95
C TYR A 803 8.52 -12.73 18.24
N HIS A 804 9.14 -13.15 19.35
CA HIS A 804 8.90 -12.57 20.67
C HIS A 804 9.31 -11.09 20.70
N LEU A 805 10.48 -10.79 20.15
CA LEU A 805 11.01 -9.42 20.15
C LEU A 805 10.21 -8.50 19.21
N LEU A 806 9.82 -8.99 18.05
CA LEU A 806 9.01 -8.20 17.10
C LEU A 806 7.62 -7.89 17.64
N THR A 807 6.90 -8.92 18.12
CA THR A 807 5.54 -8.77 18.63
C THR A 807 5.46 -7.99 19.94
N ALA A 808 6.57 -7.90 20.69
CA ALA A 808 6.66 -7.10 21.90
C ALA A 808 6.72 -5.59 21.62
N ILE A 809 7.08 -5.14 20.40
CA ILE A 809 7.16 -3.72 20.08
C ILE A 809 5.78 -3.07 20.26
N SER A 810 5.69 -2.19 21.25
CA SER A 810 4.46 -1.54 21.67
C SER A 810 3.83 -0.68 20.57
N LYS A 811 2.49 -0.58 20.56
CA LYS A 811 1.74 0.32 19.66
C LYS A 811 2.10 1.79 19.82
N ARG A 812 2.68 2.20 20.96
CA ARG A 812 3.12 3.57 21.19
C ARG A 812 4.38 3.95 20.39
N VAL A 813 5.16 2.95 19.89
CA VAL A 813 6.27 3.18 18.98
C VAL A 813 5.70 3.41 17.58
N PRO A 814 5.85 4.57 16.95
CA PRO A 814 5.34 4.84 15.61
C PRO A 814 5.99 3.93 14.56
N ARG A 815 5.19 3.44 13.59
CA ARG A 815 5.67 2.71 12.42
C ARG A 815 5.78 3.66 11.24
N ILE A 816 6.93 3.64 10.57
CA ILE A 816 7.18 4.43 9.36
C ILE A 816 7.49 3.47 8.23
N TYR A 817 6.65 3.47 7.20
CA TYR A 817 6.80 2.60 6.04
C TYR A 817 7.69 3.23 4.99
N ILE A 818 8.74 2.50 4.59
CA ILE A 818 9.72 2.93 3.59
C ILE A 818 9.37 2.24 2.28
N MET A 819 9.17 3.03 1.23
CA MET A 819 8.74 2.57 -0.10
C MET A 819 9.92 2.35 -1.08
N GLU A 820 11.12 2.82 -0.74
CA GLU A 820 12.33 2.75 -1.58
C GLU A 820 13.54 2.22 -0.81
#